data_1ce5ad87ae3faf9a67ddd70365e0f845
#
_entry.id   1ce5ad87ae3faf9a67ddd70365e0f845
#
_cell.length_a   1.000
_cell.length_b   1.000
_cell.length_c   1.000
_cell.angle_alpha   90.00
_cell.angle_beta   90.00
_cell.angle_gamma   90.00
#
_symmetry.space_group_name_H-M   'P 1'
#
loop_
_entity.id
_entity.type
_entity.pdbx_description
1 polymer ?
#
loop_
_entity_poly.entity_id
_entity_poly.type
_entity_poly.pdbx_seq_one_letter_code
_entity_poly.pdbx_strand_id
1 'polypeptide(L)'
;MKHLSRPICNKTSRIGTLCALFLGSIAIVPSARAQADEFDDLRAKWKDMLTGGASFDPSDPDIANRIAAIDSEARGNWSRMSTSPDRSYLWSDLASTTVSSHITSSYNRLRSMALAFSTHGSSLEGDPALLADLISALDWMNGNRYNAGLSEYDNWWDWEIGTPLSLNDITVLLYDQLSSDQIYGYMAAIERFTPAPALTAANRVWKCTVVAIRGLVVKDAEKLALARDGLSDLPSRRDSVFEYVTSGDGFYRDGSFIQHGKHPYTGGYGISLLTNLANLMYLLSRSSWQITDASAQNAFLWIYDSFEPLLFDGSMMSMVRGREVSRKGSQDHASGHAAIQAIIRIAQAASDGDAAAYKSMVKYWIQADGFRNFFEFASINMIALGKDIVGDPTVDPRGELIGHRRFPKMDRVVHLRPGFGFGLSMSSTRVYNYECINQENLKGWYTGDGMTYLYNLDQGQYSDDFWPTVNQYRMPGTTVDTRSRSGCSGQSYASPMNWVGGSDLGDVGVSGMELKAYGSSLTARKSWFMLDDEIVALGSGISSTDSAGVETTLENRKLSADGSNALTVNGEAKPTALGWAETMTDVSWVHLEGTGGYYFPEPAVVLGQREARSASWHDINSRETTTTPTTRNYLMLWIDHGANPAGATYDYVLLPNKSADEVAAYAANPDISILENSAEAQGVFESSLNIEAVNFWIDGGKTVDLLSSDRKASVMTRDNGCTLDLAVSDPTQANTGVINLEIARQAVSVAAIDPELSLNQLSPTIQLTANVNNTAGRSLRAQLILHTCNSE
;
A
#
# COMPACT_ATOMS: atom_id res chain seq x y z
N MET A 1 26.91 -23.21 -61.56
CA MET A 1 27.12 -22.87 -63.00
C MET A 1 27.62 -21.43 -63.08
N LYS A 2 28.82 -21.33 -63.66
CA LYS A 2 29.38 -20.19 -64.40
C LYS A 2 29.43 -18.82 -63.73
N HIS A 3 30.59 -18.38 -63.25
CA HIS A 3 31.76 -17.83 -64.01
C HIS A 3 31.64 -16.33 -64.27
N LEU A 4 32.57 -15.58 -63.78
CA LEU A 4 33.76 -14.85 -64.28
C LEU A 4 33.45 -13.33 -64.32
N SER A 5 34.33 -12.38 -64.09
CA SER A 5 35.76 -12.32 -63.94
C SER A 5 36.18 -10.86 -63.65
N ARG A 6 37.32 -10.70 -63.02
CA ARG A 6 38.07 -9.39 -62.92
C ARG A 6 38.58 -8.94 -64.29
N PRO A 7 39.04 -7.69 -64.42
CA PRO A 7 40.50 -7.55 -64.49
C PRO A 7 41.10 -6.29 -63.82
N ILE A 8 42.37 -6.42 -63.63
CA ILE A 8 43.49 -5.62 -63.13
C ILE A 8 44.07 -4.72 -64.25
N CYS A 9 44.60 -3.53 -63.95
CA CYS A 9 45.83 -2.95 -64.52
C CYS A 9 46.17 -1.62 -63.87
N ASN A 10 47.19 -1.42 -63.29
CA ASN A 10 48.64 -1.28 -63.28
C ASN A 10 49.24 0.02 -63.91
N LYS A 11 50.13 0.64 -63.09
CA LYS A 11 51.37 1.44 -63.41
C LYS A 11 51.17 2.89 -63.87
N THR A 12 51.98 3.87 -63.51
CA THR A 12 53.39 3.99 -63.10
C THR A 12 53.69 5.41 -62.66
N SER A 13 54.49 5.55 -61.58
CA SER A 13 55.68 6.45 -61.42
C SER A 13 55.83 7.85 -62.08
N ARG A 14 56.15 8.89 -61.29
CA ARG A 14 57.37 9.71 -61.46
C ARG A 14 57.61 10.58 -60.21
N ILE A 15 58.90 10.66 -59.89
CA ILE A 15 59.62 11.36 -58.86
C ILE A 15 59.69 12.87 -59.18
N GLY A 16 59.56 13.68 -58.14
CA GLY A 16 59.92 15.12 -58.14
C GLY A 16 60.22 15.62 -56.73
N THR A 17 61.49 15.72 -56.43
CA THR A 17 62.04 16.26 -55.17
C THR A 17 61.95 17.77 -55.17
N LEU A 18 61.42 18.41 -54.09
CA LEU A 18 61.79 19.81 -53.73
C LEU A 18 61.71 19.97 -52.20
N CYS A 19 62.82 20.43 -51.65
CA CYS A 19 62.97 20.86 -50.25
C CYS A 19 62.16 22.13 -49.98
N ALA A 20 61.46 22.20 -48.80
CA ALA A 20 61.12 23.45 -48.15
C ALA A 20 60.85 23.27 -46.67
N LEU A 21 61.69 23.87 -45.89
CA LEU A 21 61.57 24.55 -44.58
C LEU A 21 60.53 24.03 -43.58
N PHE A 22 61.04 23.48 -42.47
CA PHE A 22 60.37 23.27 -41.22
C PHE A 22 59.94 24.60 -40.56
N LEU A 23 58.64 24.85 -40.46
CA LEU A 23 58.00 25.66 -39.42
C LEU A 23 57.16 24.74 -38.56
N GLY A 24 57.66 24.59 -37.34
CA GLY A 24 56.94 23.74 -36.33
C GLY A 24 55.60 24.36 -35.88
N SER A 25 54.50 23.84 -36.39
CA SER A 25 53.20 24.10 -35.84
C SER A 25 52.95 23.00 -34.79
N ILE A 26 52.95 23.41 -33.51
CA ILE A 26 52.47 22.57 -32.43
C ILE A 26 50.98 22.39 -32.69
N ALA A 27 50.60 21.28 -33.29
CA ALA A 27 49.21 20.83 -33.34
C ALA A 27 48.81 20.43 -31.90
N ILE A 28 48.02 21.28 -31.25
CA ILE A 28 47.25 20.87 -30.08
C ILE A 28 46.28 19.79 -30.58
N VAL A 29 46.60 18.52 -30.31
CA VAL A 29 45.67 17.40 -30.49
C VAL A 29 44.57 17.64 -29.47
N PRO A 30 43.33 17.91 -29.85
CA PRO A 30 42.24 17.87 -28.89
C PRO A 30 42.24 16.45 -28.31
N SER A 31 42.39 16.34 -26.99
CA SER A 31 42.14 15.07 -26.30
C SER A 31 40.78 14.58 -26.73
N ALA A 32 40.71 13.52 -27.51
CA ALA A 32 39.48 12.84 -27.81
C ALA A 32 38.84 12.46 -26.44
N ARG A 33 37.79 13.15 -26.06
CA ARG A 33 36.92 12.64 -25.00
C ARG A 33 36.61 11.21 -25.41
N ALA A 34 36.96 10.24 -24.60
CA ALA A 34 36.50 8.87 -24.79
C ALA A 34 34.97 8.95 -24.96
N GLN A 35 34.46 8.38 -26.05
CA GLN A 35 33.03 8.31 -26.29
C GLN A 35 32.42 7.58 -25.10
N ALA A 36 31.40 8.18 -24.44
CA ALA A 36 30.73 7.57 -23.33
C ALA A 36 30.22 6.17 -23.75
N ASP A 37 30.46 5.18 -22.92
CA ASP A 37 29.91 3.87 -23.15
C ASP A 37 28.50 3.75 -22.50
N GLU A 38 27.77 2.67 -22.79
CA GLU A 38 26.42 2.48 -22.30
C GLU A 38 26.34 2.47 -20.75
N PHE A 39 27.40 2.07 -20.05
CA PHE A 39 27.47 2.14 -18.59
C PHE A 39 27.51 3.59 -18.11
N ASP A 40 28.23 4.45 -18.81
CA ASP A 40 28.33 5.89 -18.49
C ASP A 40 26.97 6.56 -18.70
N ASP A 41 26.25 6.22 -19.77
CA ASP A 41 24.91 6.74 -20.08
C ASP A 41 23.90 6.31 -18.99
N LEU A 42 23.90 5.04 -18.60
CA LEU A 42 23.02 4.53 -17.56
C LEU A 42 23.37 5.10 -16.17
N ARG A 43 24.66 5.30 -15.88
CA ARG A 43 25.11 5.95 -14.64
C ARG A 43 24.67 7.41 -14.59
N ALA A 44 24.78 8.16 -15.69
CA ALA A 44 24.26 9.50 -15.80
C ALA A 44 22.75 9.54 -15.60
N LYS A 45 22.02 8.63 -16.23
CA LYS A 45 20.57 8.49 -16.06
C LYS A 45 20.17 8.22 -14.59
N TRP A 46 20.91 7.36 -13.86
CA TRP A 46 20.69 7.14 -12.43
C TRP A 46 20.99 8.40 -11.61
N LYS A 47 22.10 9.10 -11.90
CA LYS A 47 22.43 10.38 -11.26
C LYS A 47 21.33 11.41 -11.46
N ASP A 48 20.76 11.53 -12.67
CA ASP A 48 19.65 12.44 -12.97
C ASP A 48 18.38 12.06 -12.22
N MET A 49 18.12 10.76 -12.02
CA MET A 49 17.00 10.30 -11.19
C MET A 49 17.15 10.73 -9.73
N LEU A 50 18.38 10.80 -9.21
CA LEU A 50 18.68 11.21 -7.83
C LEU A 50 18.64 12.73 -7.64
N THR A 51 19.27 13.48 -8.58
CA THR A 51 19.50 14.92 -8.45
C THR A 51 18.44 15.79 -9.12
N GLY A 52 17.67 15.23 -10.08
CA GLY A 52 16.81 15.97 -11.00
C GLY A 52 17.49 16.33 -12.33
N GLY A 53 18.79 16.04 -12.49
CA GLY A 53 19.57 16.48 -13.64
C GLY A 53 19.91 17.97 -13.56
N ALA A 54 20.14 18.59 -14.74
CA ALA A 54 20.48 20.00 -14.81
C ALA A 54 19.47 20.85 -15.63
N SER A 55 18.36 20.24 -16.04
CA SER A 55 17.37 20.87 -16.92
C SER A 55 16.18 21.52 -16.20
N PHE A 56 16.02 21.32 -14.90
CA PHE A 56 14.97 21.96 -14.12
C PHE A 56 15.32 23.44 -13.81
N ASP A 57 14.28 24.24 -13.56
CA ASP A 57 14.43 25.63 -13.10
C ASP A 57 14.63 25.67 -11.58
N PRO A 58 15.84 25.99 -11.07
CA PRO A 58 16.08 26.04 -9.63
C PRO A 58 15.35 27.23 -8.95
N SER A 59 14.78 28.16 -9.70
CA SER A 59 13.97 29.27 -9.16
C SER A 59 12.48 28.92 -9.01
N ASP A 60 12.03 27.78 -9.52
CA ASP A 60 10.68 27.26 -9.24
C ASP A 60 10.49 27.10 -7.73
N PRO A 61 9.43 27.65 -7.12
CA PRO A 61 9.30 27.72 -5.66
C PRO A 61 9.36 26.36 -4.96
N ASP A 62 8.80 25.30 -5.53
CA ASP A 62 8.81 23.97 -4.92
C ASP A 62 10.19 23.32 -5.06
N ILE A 63 10.84 23.50 -6.21
CA ILE A 63 12.21 23.02 -6.44
C ILE A 63 13.19 23.78 -5.55
N ALA A 64 13.09 25.11 -5.45
CA ALA A 64 13.92 25.94 -4.57
C ALA A 64 13.78 25.52 -3.10
N ASN A 65 12.55 25.28 -2.63
CA ASN A 65 12.28 24.76 -1.28
C ASN A 65 12.91 23.38 -1.06
N ARG A 66 12.82 22.50 -2.07
CA ARG A 66 13.43 21.17 -2.00
C ARG A 66 14.96 21.24 -1.97
N ILE A 67 15.58 22.10 -2.77
CA ILE A 67 17.03 22.35 -2.73
C ILE A 67 17.43 22.87 -1.35
N ALA A 68 16.71 23.86 -0.80
CA ALA A 68 16.98 24.39 0.53
C ALA A 68 16.86 23.29 1.63
N ALA A 69 15.90 22.37 1.51
CA ALA A 69 15.79 21.24 2.41
C ALA A 69 16.96 20.26 2.30
N ILE A 70 17.41 19.95 1.08
CA ILE A 70 18.62 19.14 0.82
C ILE A 70 19.85 19.79 1.45
N ASP A 71 20.04 21.08 1.26
CA ASP A 71 21.15 21.86 1.83
C ASP A 71 21.11 21.87 3.36
N SER A 72 19.94 22.09 3.95
CA SER A 72 19.76 22.12 5.40
C SER A 72 20.11 20.77 6.03
N GLU A 73 19.62 19.67 5.44
CA GLU A 73 19.90 18.31 5.91
C GLU A 73 21.40 17.99 5.80
N ALA A 74 22.00 18.28 4.65
CA ALA A 74 23.42 18.06 4.42
C ALA A 74 24.31 18.85 5.38
N ARG A 75 24.03 20.15 5.59
CA ARG A 75 24.76 20.99 6.55
C ARG A 75 24.57 20.47 7.98
N GLY A 76 23.36 20.07 8.35
CA GLY A 76 23.06 19.51 9.67
C GLY A 76 23.85 18.20 9.93
N ASN A 77 23.98 17.35 8.93
CA ASN A 77 24.78 16.13 9.01
C ASN A 77 26.28 16.42 9.01
N TRP A 78 26.76 17.29 8.14
CA TRP A 78 28.17 17.68 8.05
C TRP A 78 28.69 18.35 9.31
N SER A 79 27.95 19.32 9.86
CA SER A 79 28.35 20.06 11.06
C SER A 79 28.50 19.21 12.32
N ARG A 80 27.84 18.05 12.38
CA ARG A 80 27.91 17.11 13.50
C ARG A 80 28.87 15.95 13.25
N MET A 81 29.43 15.84 12.03
CA MET A 81 30.34 14.77 11.66
C MET A 81 31.72 14.98 12.26
N SER A 82 32.29 13.95 12.89
CA SER A 82 33.68 13.98 13.33
C SER A 82 34.63 13.88 12.14
N THR A 83 35.46 14.89 11.98
CA THR A 83 36.55 14.93 10.97
C THR A 83 37.93 14.65 11.57
N SER A 84 38.01 14.32 12.90
CA SER A 84 39.28 14.01 13.54
C SER A 84 39.98 12.80 12.88
N PRO A 85 41.29 12.88 12.67
CA PRO A 85 42.06 11.73 12.16
C PRO A 85 42.00 10.51 13.08
N ASP A 86 41.84 10.69 14.39
CA ASP A 86 41.78 9.63 15.41
C ASP A 86 40.33 9.23 15.78
N ARG A 87 39.36 9.58 14.92
CA ARG A 87 37.94 9.31 15.19
C ARG A 87 37.65 7.81 15.32
N SER A 88 36.77 7.47 16.26
CA SER A 88 36.23 6.11 16.45
C SER A 88 34.78 5.98 15.94
N TYR A 89 34.16 7.08 15.50
CA TYR A 89 32.84 7.16 14.87
C TYR A 89 32.78 8.41 13.96
N LEU A 90 31.82 8.43 13.04
CA LEU A 90 31.50 9.65 12.29
C LEU A 90 30.49 10.54 13.04
N TRP A 91 29.49 9.93 13.71
CA TRP A 91 28.50 10.61 14.54
C TRP A 91 28.39 9.89 15.87
N SER A 92 28.36 10.64 16.97
CA SER A 92 28.33 10.08 18.34
C SER A 92 27.07 9.27 18.63
N ASP A 93 25.95 9.62 18.04
CA ASP A 93 24.68 8.90 18.15
C ASP A 93 24.63 7.63 17.29
N LEU A 94 25.60 7.41 16.38
CA LEU A 94 25.75 6.24 15.54
C LEU A 94 27.06 5.46 15.83
N ALA A 95 27.59 5.57 17.04
CA ALA A 95 28.89 5.02 17.42
C ALA A 95 28.88 3.51 17.71
N SER A 96 27.72 2.86 17.89
CA SER A 96 27.64 1.44 18.22
C SER A 96 28.27 0.55 17.15
N THR A 97 29.05 -0.44 17.58
CA THR A 97 29.65 -1.49 16.74
C THR A 97 28.90 -2.81 16.80
N THR A 98 27.75 -2.84 17.48
CA THR A 98 26.87 -4.03 17.64
C THR A 98 25.45 -3.80 17.15
N VAL A 99 25.09 -2.57 16.72
CA VAL A 99 23.82 -2.20 16.13
C VAL A 99 24.05 -1.92 14.65
N SER A 100 23.58 -2.79 13.78
CA SER A 100 23.86 -2.73 12.33
C SER A 100 23.21 -1.53 11.65
N SER A 101 22.06 -1.07 12.16
CA SER A 101 21.37 0.11 11.62
C SER A 101 22.19 1.41 11.74
N HIS A 102 23.20 1.45 12.63
CA HIS A 102 24.14 2.57 12.68
C HIS A 102 25.04 2.65 11.44
N ILE A 103 25.29 1.52 10.75
CA ILE A 103 26.02 1.50 9.48
C ILE A 103 25.16 2.16 8.41
N THR A 104 23.95 1.64 8.21
CA THR A 104 22.99 2.19 7.24
C THR A 104 22.69 3.67 7.47
N SER A 105 22.46 4.06 8.74
CA SER A 105 22.19 5.46 9.09
C SER A 105 23.39 6.37 8.81
N SER A 106 24.62 5.90 9.00
CA SER A 106 25.83 6.66 8.66
C SER A 106 25.93 6.87 7.15
N TYR A 107 25.71 5.84 6.34
CA TYR A 107 25.68 5.98 4.89
C TYR A 107 24.53 6.84 4.38
N ASN A 108 23.35 6.82 5.00
CA ASN A 108 22.24 7.70 4.67
C ASN A 108 22.60 9.18 4.89
N ARG A 109 23.32 9.51 5.98
CA ARG A 109 23.83 10.86 6.22
C ARG A 109 24.89 11.27 5.19
N LEU A 110 25.80 10.38 4.82
CA LEU A 110 26.78 10.62 3.77
C LEU A 110 26.09 10.80 2.40
N ARG A 111 25.04 10.01 2.13
CA ARG A 111 24.25 10.14 0.90
C ARG A 111 23.56 11.50 0.81
N SER A 112 22.99 12.02 1.89
CA SER A 112 22.37 13.36 1.88
C SER A 112 23.42 14.46 1.60
N MET A 113 24.63 14.33 2.13
CA MET A 113 25.73 15.24 1.86
C MET A 113 26.21 15.12 0.40
N ALA A 114 26.37 13.93 -0.14
CA ALA A 114 26.75 13.68 -1.54
C ALA A 114 25.66 14.18 -2.52
N LEU A 115 24.39 14.07 -2.14
CA LEU A 115 23.28 14.60 -2.92
C LEU A 115 23.36 16.13 -3.02
N ALA A 116 23.56 16.84 -1.91
CA ALA A 116 23.73 18.29 -1.91
C ALA A 116 24.94 18.73 -2.74
N PHE A 117 26.07 18.03 -2.61
CA PHE A 117 27.27 18.28 -3.44
C PHE A 117 27.02 18.17 -4.95
N SER A 118 26.12 17.24 -5.36
CA SER A 118 25.87 16.90 -6.76
C SER A 118 24.61 17.54 -7.35
N THR A 119 23.81 18.25 -6.55
CA THR A 119 22.52 18.83 -6.99
C THR A 119 22.74 20.24 -7.54
N HIS A 120 22.30 20.47 -8.79
CA HIS A 120 22.32 21.79 -9.40
C HIS A 120 21.52 22.82 -8.59
N GLY A 121 22.13 24.01 -8.36
CA GLY A 121 21.53 25.09 -7.57
C GLY A 121 21.65 24.93 -6.05
N SER A 122 22.20 23.81 -5.56
CA SER A 122 22.55 23.66 -4.13
C SER A 122 23.65 24.64 -3.73
N SER A 123 23.56 25.22 -2.55
CA SER A 123 24.64 26.06 -2.00
C SER A 123 25.90 25.26 -1.62
N LEU A 124 25.83 23.94 -1.71
CA LEU A 124 26.95 23.01 -1.50
C LEU A 124 27.38 22.32 -2.81
N GLU A 125 26.84 22.74 -3.97
CA GLU A 125 27.20 22.19 -5.26
C GLU A 125 28.72 22.39 -5.51
N GLY A 126 29.45 21.29 -5.68
CA GLY A 126 30.88 21.29 -5.96
C GLY A 126 31.75 21.83 -4.83
N ASP A 127 31.28 21.97 -3.59
CA ASP A 127 32.05 22.49 -2.46
C ASP A 127 33.28 21.60 -2.16
N PRO A 128 34.51 22.09 -2.29
CA PRO A 128 35.72 21.26 -2.15
C PRO A 128 35.97 20.82 -0.70
N ALA A 129 35.51 21.57 0.31
CA ALA A 129 35.69 21.19 1.70
C ALA A 129 34.71 20.05 2.08
N LEU A 130 33.45 20.14 1.62
CA LEU A 130 32.49 19.07 1.76
C LEU A 130 32.98 17.79 1.07
N LEU A 131 33.52 17.91 -0.15
CA LEU A 131 34.06 16.75 -0.89
C LEU A 131 35.19 16.08 -0.15
N ALA A 132 36.16 16.84 0.36
CA ALA A 132 37.30 16.29 1.11
C ALA A 132 36.85 15.53 2.36
N ASP A 133 35.90 16.07 3.12
CA ASP A 133 35.34 15.44 4.31
C ASP A 133 34.51 14.22 3.96
N LEU A 134 33.71 14.24 2.87
CA LEU A 134 32.95 13.09 2.35
C LEU A 134 33.89 11.94 1.98
N ILE A 135 34.94 12.18 1.21
CA ILE A 135 35.91 11.15 0.81
C ILE A 135 36.59 10.57 2.05
N SER A 136 37.07 11.43 2.98
CA SER A 136 37.66 10.98 4.24
C SER A 136 36.72 10.14 5.09
N ALA A 137 35.42 10.47 5.11
CA ALA A 137 34.41 9.72 5.84
C ALA A 137 34.11 8.36 5.18
N LEU A 138 34.01 8.32 3.85
CA LEU A 138 33.80 7.08 3.09
C LEU A 138 34.96 6.09 3.27
N ASP A 139 36.21 6.60 3.20
CA ASP A 139 37.41 5.79 3.42
C ASP A 139 37.43 5.23 4.86
N TRP A 140 37.04 6.05 5.85
CA TRP A 140 36.94 5.61 7.22
C TRP A 140 35.84 4.54 7.41
N MET A 141 34.66 4.71 6.80
CA MET A 141 33.57 3.71 6.84
C MET A 141 34.03 2.39 6.21
N ASN A 142 34.68 2.46 5.05
CA ASN A 142 35.22 1.29 4.37
C ASN A 142 36.30 0.59 5.21
N GLY A 143 37.17 1.35 5.87
CA GLY A 143 38.22 0.77 6.72
C GLY A 143 37.72 0.12 8.01
N ASN A 144 36.63 0.64 8.59
CA ASN A 144 36.24 0.34 9.97
C ASN A 144 34.86 -0.29 10.15
N ARG A 145 33.89 -0.05 9.24
CA ARG A 145 32.48 -0.38 9.51
C ARG A 145 31.82 -1.25 8.46
N TYR A 146 32.18 -1.14 7.17
CA TYR A 146 31.56 -1.85 6.08
C TYR A 146 32.55 -2.17 4.97
N ASN A 147 33.19 -3.35 5.01
CA ASN A 147 34.14 -3.81 3.99
C ASN A 147 34.07 -5.34 3.82
N ALA A 148 34.73 -5.83 2.76
CA ALA A 148 34.70 -7.24 2.39
C ALA A 148 35.33 -8.20 3.43
N GLY A 149 36.12 -7.70 4.39
CA GLY A 149 36.75 -8.51 5.45
C GLY A 149 35.88 -8.69 6.70
N LEU A 150 34.74 -8.02 6.78
CA LEU A 150 33.86 -8.09 7.96
C LEU A 150 32.79 -9.20 7.81
N SER A 151 32.19 -9.54 8.96
CA SER A 151 31.04 -10.44 9.04
C SER A 151 29.80 -9.67 9.52
N GLU A 152 28.64 -10.10 9.04
CA GLU A 152 27.35 -9.54 9.45
C GLU A 152 27.08 -9.77 10.94
N TYR A 153 26.42 -8.81 11.57
CA TYR A 153 25.87 -8.87 12.92
C TYR A 153 24.55 -8.15 13.00
N ASP A 154 23.71 -8.48 14.00
CA ASP A 154 22.41 -7.89 14.29
C ASP A 154 21.41 -8.11 13.12
N ASN A 155 21.10 -7.11 12.31
CA ASN A 155 20.11 -7.22 11.25
C ASN A 155 20.77 -7.34 9.87
N TRP A 156 20.59 -8.47 9.20
CA TRP A 156 21.11 -8.76 7.85
C TRP A 156 20.70 -7.71 6.80
N TRP A 157 19.50 -7.10 6.92
CA TRP A 157 18.99 -6.12 5.98
C TRP A 157 19.91 -4.89 5.86
N ASP A 158 20.51 -4.47 6.95
CA ASP A 158 21.45 -3.35 6.95
C ASP A 158 22.71 -3.65 6.13
N TRP A 159 23.19 -4.92 6.17
CA TRP A 159 24.38 -5.36 5.46
C TRP A 159 24.11 -5.59 3.97
N GLU A 160 22.97 -6.23 3.67
CA GLU A 160 22.72 -6.74 2.32
C GLU A 160 21.88 -5.79 1.46
N ILE A 161 21.14 -4.84 2.06
CA ILE A 161 20.18 -3.98 1.33
C ILE A 161 20.40 -2.51 1.69
N GLY A 162 20.17 -2.10 2.94
CA GLY A 162 20.11 -0.68 3.32
C GLY A 162 21.42 0.08 3.06
N THR A 163 22.53 -0.45 3.56
CA THR A 163 23.86 0.12 3.33
C THR A 163 24.27 0.09 1.85
N PRO A 164 24.16 -1.06 1.12
CA PRO A 164 24.47 -1.13 -0.31
C PRO A 164 23.73 -0.12 -1.18
N LEU A 165 22.43 0.09 -0.96
CA LEU A 165 21.65 1.07 -1.72
C LEU A 165 22.23 2.48 -1.55
N SER A 166 22.49 2.88 -0.30
CA SER A 166 23.04 4.22 -0.03
C SER A 166 24.47 4.39 -0.56
N LEU A 167 25.33 3.37 -0.42
CA LEU A 167 26.71 3.43 -0.91
C LEU A 167 26.78 3.44 -2.43
N ASN A 168 25.92 2.71 -3.13
CA ASN A 168 25.77 2.78 -4.58
C ASN A 168 25.40 4.19 -5.04
N ASP A 169 24.37 4.81 -4.43
CA ASP A 169 23.95 6.17 -4.76
C ASP A 169 25.09 7.18 -4.55
N ILE A 170 25.79 7.11 -3.40
CA ILE A 170 26.93 7.97 -3.10
C ILE A 170 28.02 7.81 -4.19
N THR A 171 28.34 6.56 -4.56
CA THR A 171 29.39 6.29 -5.54
C THR A 171 29.00 6.79 -6.92
N VAL A 172 27.73 6.71 -7.32
CA VAL A 172 27.24 7.32 -8.57
C VAL A 172 27.31 8.84 -8.51
N LEU A 173 26.88 9.46 -7.40
CA LEU A 173 26.91 10.92 -7.24
C LEU A 173 28.33 11.48 -7.31
N LEU A 174 29.30 10.79 -6.73
CA LEU A 174 30.70 11.22 -6.62
C LEU A 174 31.64 10.52 -7.60
N TYR A 175 31.14 9.81 -8.61
CA TYR A 175 31.93 8.93 -9.47
C TYR A 175 33.21 9.58 -10.05
N ASP A 176 33.10 10.78 -10.57
CA ASP A 176 34.19 11.53 -11.18
C ASP A 176 35.17 12.14 -10.16
N GLN A 177 34.86 12.05 -8.87
CA GLN A 177 35.64 12.58 -7.74
C GLN A 177 36.40 11.49 -7.00
N LEU A 178 36.07 10.22 -7.23
CA LEU A 178 36.66 9.06 -6.55
C LEU A 178 37.76 8.44 -7.40
N SER A 179 38.81 7.98 -6.76
CA SER A 179 39.84 7.17 -7.42
C SER A 179 39.30 5.75 -7.72
N SER A 180 39.94 5.09 -8.69
CA SER A 180 39.60 3.71 -9.04
C SER A 180 39.75 2.75 -7.85
N ASP A 181 40.75 2.98 -6.97
CA ASP A 181 40.97 2.13 -5.77
C ASP A 181 39.84 2.31 -4.75
N GLN A 182 39.34 3.54 -4.55
CA GLN A 182 38.21 3.85 -3.70
C GLN A 182 36.92 3.17 -4.23
N ILE A 183 36.64 3.34 -5.51
CA ILE A 183 35.48 2.70 -6.16
C ILE A 183 35.58 1.18 -5.99
N TYR A 184 36.74 0.60 -6.28
CA TYR A 184 36.93 -0.85 -6.14
C TYR A 184 36.70 -1.32 -4.70
N GLY A 185 37.30 -0.63 -3.72
CA GLY A 185 37.15 -0.97 -2.29
C GLY A 185 35.71 -0.93 -1.80
N TYR A 186 34.97 0.14 -2.17
CA TYR A 186 33.56 0.29 -1.78
C TYR A 186 32.69 -0.78 -2.44
N MET A 187 32.87 -1.02 -3.72
CA MET A 187 32.10 -2.02 -4.47
C MET A 187 32.44 -3.46 -4.08
N ALA A 188 33.66 -3.74 -3.62
CA ALA A 188 34.02 -5.04 -3.07
C ALA A 188 33.25 -5.37 -1.78
N ALA A 189 32.96 -4.37 -0.94
CA ALA A 189 32.11 -4.53 0.22
C ALA A 189 30.68 -4.93 -0.18
N ILE A 190 30.09 -4.25 -1.17
CA ILE A 190 28.75 -4.60 -1.68
C ILE A 190 28.75 -5.99 -2.30
N GLU A 191 29.77 -6.36 -3.10
CA GLU A 191 29.89 -7.71 -3.67
C GLU A 191 29.96 -8.80 -2.59
N ARG A 192 30.65 -8.51 -1.48
CA ARG A 192 30.76 -9.46 -0.36
C ARG A 192 29.41 -9.81 0.26
N PHE A 193 28.54 -8.81 0.48
CA PHE A 193 27.28 -9.00 1.18
C PHE A 193 26.08 -9.23 0.23
N THR A 194 26.16 -8.70 -1.01
CA THR A 194 25.10 -8.88 -2.01
C THR A 194 25.66 -9.23 -3.38
N PRO A 195 26.24 -10.46 -3.52
CA PRO A 195 26.86 -10.90 -4.78
C PRO A 195 25.83 -11.16 -5.89
N ALA A 196 24.57 -11.45 -5.51
CA ALA A 196 23.49 -11.77 -6.44
C ALA A 196 22.12 -11.45 -5.83
N PRO A 197 21.08 -11.22 -6.66
CA PRO A 197 19.70 -11.09 -6.20
C PRO A 197 19.23 -12.39 -5.53
N ALA A 198 18.61 -12.26 -4.37
CA ALA A 198 18.06 -13.38 -3.61
C ALA A 198 16.77 -12.93 -2.94
N LEU A 199 16.10 -13.85 -2.20
CA LEU A 199 14.85 -13.59 -1.48
C LEU A 199 13.64 -13.48 -2.40
N THR A 200 12.53 -12.91 -1.90
CA THR A 200 11.25 -12.81 -2.59
C THR A 200 10.72 -11.38 -2.57
N ALA A 201 9.77 -11.07 -3.42
CA ALA A 201 9.02 -9.82 -3.49
C ALA A 201 9.93 -8.58 -3.32
N ALA A 202 9.61 -7.65 -2.42
CA ALA A 202 10.33 -6.38 -2.25
C ALA A 202 11.83 -6.58 -1.95
N ASN A 203 12.18 -7.54 -1.11
CA ASN A 203 13.59 -7.81 -0.77
C ASN A 203 14.40 -8.24 -2.01
N ARG A 204 13.80 -9.02 -2.91
CA ARG A 204 14.46 -9.44 -4.16
C ARG A 204 14.66 -8.25 -5.09
N VAL A 205 13.67 -7.37 -5.25
CA VAL A 205 13.80 -6.19 -6.10
C VAL A 205 14.87 -5.22 -5.57
N TRP A 206 14.94 -5.00 -4.26
CA TRP A 206 16.02 -4.23 -3.65
C TRP A 206 17.39 -4.80 -3.98
N LYS A 207 17.58 -6.12 -3.86
CA LYS A 207 18.85 -6.76 -4.22
C LYS A 207 19.15 -6.68 -5.71
N CYS A 208 18.13 -6.75 -6.60
CA CYS A 208 18.32 -6.48 -8.02
C CYS A 208 18.85 -5.05 -8.23
N THR A 209 18.28 -4.05 -7.53
CA THR A 209 18.76 -2.66 -7.59
C THR A 209 20.21 -2.54 -7.12
N VAL A 210 20.55 -3.15 -5.98
CA VAL A 210 21.93 -3.16 -5.45
C VAL A 210 22.91 -3.73 -6.47
N VAL A 211 22.61 -4.89 -7.05
CA VAL A 211 23.50 -5.56 -8.01
C VAL A 211 23.59 -4.80 -9.33
N ALA A 212 22.47 -4.21 -9.80
CA ALA A 212 22.45 -3.40 -11.02
C ALA A 212 23.34 -2.17 -10.91
N ILE A 213 23.14 -1.36 -9.86
CA ILE A 213 23.87 -0.10 -9.71
C ILE A 213 25.36 -0.37 -9.44
N ARG A 214 25.70 -1.41 -8.64
CA ARG A 214 27.08 -1.85 -8.51
C ARG A 214 27.67 -2.24 -9.87
N GLY A 215 26.94 -3.02 -10.67
CA GLY A 215 27.36 -3.41 -12.02
C GLY A 215 27.64 -2.19 -12.93
N LEU A 216 26.79 -1.13 -12.86
CA LEU A 216 27.01 0.14 -13.55
C LEU A 216 28.29 0.83 -13.10
N VAL A 217 28.55 0.87 -11.80
CA VAL A 217 29.69 1.57 -11.21
C VAL A 217 31.01 0.91 -11.61
N VAL A 218 31.08 -0.42 -11.63
CA VAL A 218 32.31 -1.15 -11.99
C VAL A 218 32.34 -1.60 -13.46
N LYS A 219 31.37 -1.21 -14.29
CA LYS A 219 31.23 -1.56 -15.71
C LYS A 219 31.23 -3.09 -15.94
N ASP A 220 30.45 -3.80 -15.14
CA ASP A 220 30.31 -5.26 -15.17
C ASP A 220 28.97 -5.65 -15.85
N ALA A 221 29.05 -6.05 -17.12
CA ALA A 221 27.91 -6.44 -17.95
C ALA A 221 27.17 -7.67 -17.41
N GLU A 222 27.90 -8.61 -16.80
CA GLU A 222 27.33 -9.83 -16.26
C GLU A 222 26.48 -9.54 -15.00
N LYS A 223 26.90 -8.59 -14.19
CA LYS A 223 26.14 -8.15 -13.02
C LYS A 223 24.86 -7.39 -13.41
N LEU A 224 24.89 -6.59 -14.45
CA LEU A 224 23.68 -5.97 -14.99
C LEU A 224 22.70 -7.00 -15.53
N ALA A 225 23.19 -7.98 -16.30
CA ALA A 225 22.38 -9.09 -16.76
C ALA A 225 21.83 -9.91 -15.59
N LEU A 226 22.66 -10.21 -14.58
CA LEU A 226 22.23 -10.94 -13.37
C LEU A 226 21.14 -10.19 -12.59
N ALA A 227 21.24 -8.86 -12.48
CA ALA A 227 20.25 -8.04 -11.81
C ALA A 227 18.91 -8.00 -12.58
N ARG A 228 18.94 -7.81 -13.90
CA ARG A 228 17.78 -7.89 -14.80
C ARG A 228 17.11 -9.26 -14.69
N ASP A 229 17.89 -10.34 -14.84
CA ASP A 229 17.40 -11.72 -14.84
C ASP A 229 16.95 -12.14 -13.43
N GLY A 230 17.43 -11.47 -12.41
CA GLY A 230 16.97 -11.60 -11.02
C GLY A 230 15.51 -11.16 -10.80
N LEU A 231 14.97 -10.33 -11.66
CA LEU A 231 13.55 -9.95 -11.66
C LEU A 231 12.67 -11.01 -12.29
N SER A 232 13.21 -11.80 -13.23
CA SER A 232 12.54 -12.85 -13.96
C SER A 232 12.80 -14.24 -13.37
N ASP A 233 12.16 -15.27 -13.94
CA ASP A 233 12.44 -16.66 -13.60
C ASP A 233 13.83 -17.06 -14.11
N LEU A 234 14.72 -17.34 -13.18
CA LEU A 234 16.05 -17.88 -13.50
C LEU A 234 16.04 -19.40 -13.42
N PRO A 235 16.91 -20.12 -14.16
CA PRO A 235 16.98 -21.59 -14.13
C PRO A 235 17.17 -22.20 -12.73
N SER A 236 17.69 -21.40 -11.78
CA SER A 236 17.88 -21.79 -10.37
C SER A 236 16.82 -21.22 -9.41
N ARG A 237 15.84 -20.46 -9.89
CA ARG A 237 14.80 -19.81 -9.10
C ARG A 237 13.46 -20.04 -9.75
N ARG A 238 12.44 -20.27 -8.96
CA ARG A 238 11.17 -20.81 -9.43
C ARG A 238 10.18 -19.77 -9.92
N ASP A 239 10.30 -18.48 -9.51
CA ASP A 239 9.23 -17.52 -9.71
C ASP A 239 9.79 -16.16 -10.16
N SER A 240 9.26 -15.60 -11.23
CA SER A 240 9.45 -14.22 -11.65
C SER A 240 8.81 -13.27 -10.64
N VAL A 241 9.43 -12.11 -10.37
CA VAL A 241 8.81 -11.05 -9.55
C VAL A 241 7.53 -10.53 -10.20
N PHE A 242 7.46 -10.61 -11.52
CA PHE A 242 6.32 -10.16 -12.31
C PHE A 242 5.13 -11.12 -12.31
N GLU A 243 5.32 -12.39 -11.94
CA GLU A 243 4.24 -13.36 -11.91
C GLU A 243 3.38 -13.22 -10.66
N TYR A 244 2.07 -13.51 -10.83
CA TYR A 244 1.18 -13.60 -9.70
C TYR A 244 1.47 -14.85 -8.89
N VAL A 245 1.69 -14.68 -7.59
CA VAL A 245 1.91 -15.79 -6.68
C VAL A 245 0.58 -16.45 -6.28
N THR A 246 0.65 -17.71 -5.85
CA THR A 246 -0.49 -18.46 -5.31
C THR A 246 -0.39 -18.62 -3.79
N SER A 247 0.81 -18.39 -3.23
CA SER A 247 1.08 -18.44 -1.79
C SER A 247 2.35 -17.65 -1.46
N GLY A 248 2.50 -17.17 -0.23
CA GLY A 248 3.68 -16.43 0.24
C GLY A 248 3.70 -14.97 -0.21
N ASP A 249 4.90 -14.39 -0.26
CA ASP A 249 5.12 -12.97 -0.52
C ASP A 249 5.00 -12.65 -2.01
N GLY A 250 4.28 -11.59 -2.36
CA GLY A 250 4.12 -11.10 -3.73
C GLY A 250 2.70 -10.62 -4.05
N PHE A 251 2.48 -10.30 -5.33
CA PHE A 251 1.17 -9.92 -5.85
C PHE A 251 0.35 -11.15 -6.25
N TYR A 252 -0.94 -11.12 -5.95
CA TYR A 252 -1.94 -12.12 -6.30
C TYR A 252 -2.87 -11.59 -7.40
N ARG A 253 -3.53 -12.49 -8.13
CA ARG A 253 -4.46 -12.13 -9.24
C ARG A 253 -5.67 -11.29 -8.80
N ASP A 254 -6.05 -11.34 -7.54
CA ASP A 254 -7.13 -10.55 -6.96
C ASP A 254 -6.72 -9.12 -6.60
N GLY A 255 -5.45 -8.75 -6.82
CA GLY A 255 -4.87 -7.46 -6.45
C GLY A 255 -4.28 -7.42 -5.05
N SER A 256 -4.37 -8.51 -4.28
CA SER A 256 -3.71 -8.60 -2.97
C SER A 256 -2.20 -8.54 -3.09
N PHE A 257 -1.54 -7.89 -2.12
CA PHE A 257 -0.10 -8.00 -1.93
C PHE A 257 0.22 -8.44 -0.49
N ILE A 258 0.98 -9.52 -0.39
CA ILE A 258 1.41 -10.10 0.89
C ILE A 258 2.93 -9.96 1.05
N GLN A 259 3.37 -9.67 2.27
CA GLN A 259 4.76 -9.70 2.68
C GLN A 259 4.88 -10.33 4.07
N HIS A 260 6.06 -10.87 4.42
CA HIS A 260 6.30 -11.60 5.65
C HIS A 260 5.29 -12.75 5.90
N GLY A 261 5.00 -13.48 4.82
CA GLY A 261 4.20 -14.69 4.80
C GLY A 261 2.70 -14.49 4.76
N LYS A 262 2.10 -13.66 5.63
CA LYS A 262 0.64 -13.49 5.72
C LYS A 262 0.18 -12.06 6.08
N HIS A 263 1.04 -11.04 5.95
CA HIS A 263 0.65 -9.68 6.25
C HIS A 263 0.25 -8.92 4.97
N PRO A 264 -0.93 -8.29 4.92
CA PRO A 264 -1.32 -7.35 3.88
C PRO A 264 -0.39 -6.13 3.88
N TYR A 265 0.26 -5.86 2.74
CA TYR A 265 1.36 -4.89 2.74
C TYR A 265 1.49 -4.04 1.47
N THR A 266 0.41 -3.87 0.71
CA THR A 266 0.42 -3.05 -0.53
C THR A 266 0.98 -1.65 -0.27
N GLY A 267 0.56 -1.02 0.84
CA GLY A 267 0.92 0.36 1.22
C GLY A 267 2.28 0.52 1.93
N GLY A 268 3.09 -0.51 2.02
CA GLY A 268 4.45 -0.46 2.57
C GLY A 268 5.43 -1.19 1.66
N TYR A 269 5.65 -2.49 1.88
CA TYR A 269 6.52 -3.31 1.03
C TYR A 269 6.10 -3.34 -0.44
N GLY A 270 4.78 -3.28 -0.74
CA GLY A 270 4.26 -3.17 -2.11
C GLY A 270 4.73 -1.89 -2.80
N ILE A 271 4.66 -0.74 -2.11
CA ILE A 271 5.20 0.54 -2.61
C ILE A 271 6.72 0.45 -2.80
N SER A 272 7.43 -0.13 -1.84
CA SER A 272 8.89 -0.30 -1.94
C SER A 272 9.29 -1.17 -3.12
N LEU A 273 8.56 -2.26 -3.37
CA LEU A 273 8.74 -3.11 -4.56
C LEU A 273 8.49 -2.30 -5.83
N LEU A 274 7.33 -1.63 -5.94
CA LEU A 274 6.95 -0.87 -7.11
C LEU A 274 7.95 0.25 -7.42
N THR A 275 8.41 0.99 -6.39
CA THR A 275 9.37 2.09 -6.55
C THR A 275 10.69 1.60 -7.14
N ASN A 276 11.27 0.54 -6.57
CA ASN A 276 12.56 0.02 -7.05
C ASN A 276 12.42 -0.65 -8.42
N LEU A 277 11.32 -1.36 -8.64
CA LEU A 277 11.02 -1.97 -9.94
C LEU A 277 10.84 -0.92 -11.02
N ALA A 278 10.03 0.12 -10.77
CA ALA A 278 9.81 1.22 -11.71
C ALA A 278 11.12 1.95 -12.04
N ASN A 279 11.97 2.18 -11.04
CA ASN A 279 13.30 2.76 -11.25
C ASN A 279 14.18 1.87 -12.15
N LEU A 280 14.22 0.55 -11.92
CA LEU A 280 14.98 -0.38 -12.76
C LEU A 280 14.39 -0.50 -14.17
N MET A 281 13.07 -0.58 -14.31
CA MET A 281 12.40 -0.64 -15.62
C MET A 281 12.72 0.62 -16.43
N TYR A 282 12.64 1.80 -15.81
CA TYR A 282 13.01 3.05 -16.46
C TYR A 282 14.51 3.11 -16.77
N LEU A 283 15.38 2.81 -15.81
CA LEU A 283 16.82 2.85 -15.95
C LEU A 283 17.28 2.00 -17.16
N LEU A 284 16.84 0.73 -17.19
CA LEU A 284 17.28 -0.24 -18.19
C LEU A 284 16.51 -0.13 -19.53
N SER A 285 15.47 0.70 -19.61
CA SER A 285 14.72 0.91 -20.85
C SER A 285 15.63 1.43 -21.96
N ARG A 286 15.49 0.85 -23.17
CA ARG A 286 16.27 1.18 -24.37
C ARG A 286 17.78 0.93 -24.24
N SER A 287 18.19 0.04 -23.32
CA SER A 287 19.56 -0.41 -23.16
C SER A 287 19.71 -1.89 -23.57
N SER A 288 20.97 -2.34 -23.69
CA SER A 288 21.31 -3.76 -23.91
C SER A 288 20.80 -4.68 -22.80
N TRP A 289 20.44 -4.14 -21.64
CA TRP A 289 19.89 -4.86 -20.47
C TRP A 289 18.40 -4.60 -20.27
N GLN A 290 17.68 -4.16 -21.29
CA GLN A 290 16.22 -3.96 -21.17
C GLN A 290 15.53 -5.24 -20.69
N ILE A 291 14.54 -5.08 -19.82
CA ILE A 291 13.70 -6.19 -19.34
C ILE A 291 12.81 -6.66 -20.50
N THR A 292 12.89 -7.97 -20.82
CA THR A 292 12.16 -8.59 -21.91
C THR A 292 11.21 -9.70 -21.46
N ASP A 293 11.05 -9.89 -20.15
CA ASP A 293 10.08 -10.82 -19.57
C ASP A 293 8.66 -10.42 -19.98
N ALA A 294 7.94 -11.34 -20.62
CA ALA A 294 6.55 -11.09 -21.02
C ALA A 294 5.62 -10.81 -19.83
N SER A 295 5.92 -11.41 -18.67
CA SER A 295 5.16 -11.21 -17.43
C SER A 295 5.35 -9.80 -16.85
N ALA A 296 6.33 -9.03 -17.33
CA ALA A 296 6.54 -7.64 -16.90
C ALA A 296 5.30 -6.75 -17.13
N GLN A 297 4.40 -7.14 -18.03
CA GLN A 297 3.10 -6.48 -18.23
C GLN A 297 2.25 -6.48 -16.96
N ASN A 298 2.39 -7.46 -16.09
CA ASN A 298 1.64 -7.52 -14.84
C ASN A 298 1.98 -6.34 -13.91
N ALA A 299 3.20 -5.80 -13.97
CA ALA A 299 3.58 -4.64 -13.17
C ALA A 299 2.74 -3.39 -13.48
N PHE A 300 2.29 -3.24 -14.73
CA PHE A 300 1.37 -2.18 -15.13
C PHE A 300 -0.05 -2.47 -14.64
N LEU A 301 -0.49 -3.72 -14.67
CA LEU A 301 -1.81 -4.11 -14.15
C LEU A 301 -1.93 -3.94 -12.62
N TRP A 302 -0.83 -4.09 -11.85
CA TRP A 302 -0.85 -3.87 -10.41
C TRP A 302 -1.31 -2.46 -10.03
N ILE A 303 -1.08 -1.46 -10.90
CA ILE A 303 -1.53 -0.09 -10.63
C ILE A 303 -3.05 -0.07 -10.50
N TYR A 304 -3.78 -0.67 -11.45
CA TYR A 304 -5.24 -0.72 -11.46
C TYR A 304 -5.82 -1.67 -10.41
N ASP A 305 -5.17 -2.85 -10.25
CA ASP A 305 -5.73 -3.92 -9.44
C ASP A 305 -5.38 -3.82 -7.95
N SER A 306 -4.21 -3.25 -7.62
CA SER A 306 -3.67 -3.28 -6.26
C SER A 306 -3.47 -1.90 -5.62
N PHE A 307 -3.08 -0.88 -6.39
CA PHE A 307 -2.77 0.45 -5.81
C PHE A 307 -3.92 1.43 -5.92
N GLU A 308 -4.52 1.57 -7.10
CA GLU A 308 -5.58 2.53 -7.36
C GLU A 308 -6.78 2.40 -6.40
N PRO A 309 -7.32 1.19 -6.12
CA PRO A 309 -8.46 1.06 -5.20
C PRO A 309 -8.12 1.39 -3.74
N LEU A 310 -6.84 1.43 -3.39
CA LEU A 310 -6.34 1.68 -2.03
C LEU A 310 -5.82 3.12 -1.84
N LEU A 311 -5.88 3.94 -2.90
CA LEU A 311 -5.52 5.36 -2.86
C LEU A 311 -6.77 6.22 -2.84
N PHE A 312 -7.04 6.86 -1.71
CA PHE A 312 -8.15 7.81 -1.55
C PHE A 312 -7.59 9.23 -1.43
N ASP A 313 -7.90 10.09 -2.39
CA ASP A 313 -7.49 11.52 -2.43
C ASP A 313 -6.02 11.74 -2.06
N GLY A 314 -5.12 10.92 -2.65
CA GLY A 314 -3.68 11.01 -2.42
C GLY A 314 -3.17 10.26 -1.19
N SER A 315 -4.02 9.75 -0.30
CA SER A 315 -3.63 8.93 0.84
C SER A 315 -3.69 7.42 0.54
N MET A 316 -2.73 6.64 1.03
CA MET A 316 -2.74 5.18 0.98
C MET A 316 -3.46 4.61 2.21
N MET A 317 -4.52 3.83 2.01
CA MET A 317 -5.31 3.29 3.12
C MET A 317 -4.45 2.53 4.14
N SER A 318 -4.60 2.90 5.41
CA SER A 318 -3.76 2.40 6.51
C SER A 318 -3.86 0.89 6.76
N MET A 319 -4.97 0.25 6.36
CA MET A 319 -5.22 -1.18 6.54
C MET A 319 -4.27 -2.10 5.75
N VAL A 320 -3.49 -1.57 4.81
CA VAL A 320 -2.50 -2.30 4.00
C VAL A 320 -1.07 -1.82 4.22
N ARG A 321 -0.79 -1.14 5.34
CA ARG A 321 0.53 -0.57 5.65
C ARG A 321 1.29 -1.35 6.73
N GLY A 322 0.70 -2.43 7.26
CA GLY A 322 1.32 -3.27 8.28
C GLY A 322 1.81 -2.46 9.49
N ARG A 323 3.04 -2.73 9.97
CA ARG A 323 3.63 -2.00 11.11
C ARG A 323 4.01 -0.54 10.80
N GLU A 324 4.05 -0.15 9.53
CA GLU A 324 4.47 1.20 9.13
C GLU A 324 3.50 2.29 9.59
N VAL A 325 2.27 1.94 9.98
CA VAL A 325 1.33 2.86 10.63
C VAL A 325 1.91 3.51 11.90
N SER A 326 2.90 2.86 12.55
CA SER A 326 3.57 3.36 13.75
C SER A 326 4.78 4.27 13.48
N ARG A 327 5.12 4.55 12.22
CA ARG A 327 6.23 5.43 11.82
C ARG A 327 5.74 6.85 11.62
N LYS A 328 6.23 7.80 12.41
CA LYS A 328 5.82 9.21 12.36
C LYS A 328 5.96 9.83 10.98
N GLY A 329 7.08 9.58 10.31
CA GLY A 329 7.39 10.14 9.00
C GLY A 329 6.70 9.45 7.82
N SER A 330 6.03 8.32 8.04
CA SER A 330 5.45 7.49 7.00
C SER A 330 3.95 7.28 7.23
N GLN A 331 3.18 8.36 7.31
CA GLN A 331 1.73 8.31 7.47
C GLN A 331 1.02 8.05 6.14
N ASP A 332 -0.31 7.93 6.12
CA ASP A 332 -1.08 7.50 4.94
C ASP A 332 -0.86 8.40 3.71
N HIS A 333 -0.88 9.75 3.85
CA HIS A 333 -0.56 10.67 2.76
C HIS A 333 0.90 10.55 2.31
N ALA A 334 1.85 10.38 3.23
CA ALA A 334 3.25 10.17 2.87
C ALA A 334 3.44 8.87 2.07
N SER A 335 2.74 7.79 2.46
CA SER A 335 2.74 6.52 1.73
C SER A 335 2.03 6.64 0.38
N GLY A 336 0.91 7.37 0.31
CA GLY A 336 0.21 7.66 -0.93
C GLY A 336 1.08 8.43 -1.92
N HIS A 337 1.76 9.48 -1.47
CA HIS A 337 2.71 10.24 -2.30
C HIS A 337 3.88 9.38 -2.77
N ALA A 338 4.37 8.43 -1.96
CA ALA A 338 5.39 7.49 -2.40
C ALA A 338 4.87 6.55 -3.51
N ALA A 339 3.63 6.08 -3.41
CA ALA A 339 2.98 5.31 -4.48
C ALA A 339 2.80 6.14 -5.75
N ILE A 340 2.33 7.38 -5.63
CA ILE A 340 2.16 8.32 -6.75
C ILE A 340 3.50 8.56 -7.46
N GLN A 341 4.61 8.78 -6.73
CA GLN A 341 5.96 8.92 -7.32
C GLN A 341 6.38 7.64 -8.08
N ALA A 342 6.10 6.46 -7.54
CA ALA A 342 6.38 5.20 -8.23
C ALA A 342 5.54 5.04 -9.51
N ILE A 343 4.26 5.48 -9.48
CA ILE A 343 3.37 5.47 -10.65
C ILE A 343 3.83 6.48 -11.70
N ILE A 344 4.27 7.68 -11.32
CA ILE A 344 4.91 8.63 -12.24
C ILE A 344 6.13 8.00 -12.91
N ARG A 345 6.95 7.27 -12.15
CA ARG A 345 8.15 6.62 -12.68
C ARG A 345 7.82 5.49 -13.65
N ILE A 346 6.90 4.59 -13.30
CA ILE A 346 6.56 3.46 -14.16
C ILE A 346 5.84 3.92 -15.44
N ALA A 347 5.10 5.02 -15.40
CA ALA A 347 4.48 5.63 -16.57
C ALA A 347 5.49 5.95 -17.69
N GLN A 348 6.75 6.22 -17.35
CA GLN A 348 7.81 6.49 -18.31
C GLN A 348 8.28 5.24 -19.08
N ALA A 349 7.92 4.05 -18.60
CA ALA A 349 8.22 2.76 -19.23
C ALA A 349 6.97 2.02 -19.74
N ALA A 350 5.78 2.60 -19.54
CA ALA A 350 4.49 2.03 -19.90
C ALA A 350 4.17 2.22 -21.40
N SER A 351 3.12 1.55 -21.87
CA SER A 351 2.49 1.84 -23.17
C SER A 351 1.88 3.25 -23.16
N ASP A 352 1.67 3.85 -24.34
CA ASP A 352 1.06 5.19 -24.43
C ASP A 352 -0.31 5.25 -23.74
N GLY A 353 -1.11 4.18 -23.84
CA GLY A 353 -2.43 4.10 -23.22
C GLY A 353 -2.36 4.05 -21.69
N ASP A 354 -1.50 3.18 -21.15
CA ASP A 354 -1.30 3.08 -19.70
C ASP A 354 -0.67 4.36 -19.15
N ALA A 355 0.32 4.93 -19.84
CA ALA A 355 0.96 6.17 -19.45
C ALA A 355 -0.04 7.34 -19.37
N ALA A 356 -0.98 7.44 -20.33
CA ALA A 356 -2.04 8.43 -20.30
C ALA A 356 -3.01 8.21 -19.12
N ALA A 357 -3.42 6.97 -18.87
CA ALA A 357 -4.28 6.62 -17.74
C ALA A 357 -3.61 6.95 -16.40
N TYR A 358 -2.34 6.60 -16.22
CA TYR A 358 -1.60 6.89 -14.99
C TYR A 358 -1.42 8.40 -14.76
N LYS A 359 -1.13 9.18 -15.81
CA LYS A 359 -1.07 10.64 -15.69
C LYS A 359 -2.40 11.24 -15.25
N SER A 360 -3.51 10.71 -15.77
CA SER A 360 -4.87 11.11 -15.39
C SER A 360 -5.16 10.83 -13.90
N MET A 361 -4.81 9.64 -13.42
CA MET A 361 -4.89 9.27 -11.99
C MET A 361 -4.00 10.16 -11.11
N VAL A 362 -2.72 10.31 -11.49
CA VAL A 362 -1.74 11.12 -10.75
C VAL A 362 -2.20 12.56 -10.65
N LYS A 363 -2.70 13.14 -11.75
CA LYS A 363 -3.23 14.51 -11.74
C LYS A 363 -4.37 14.66 -10.76
N TYR A 364 -5.31 13.70 -10.76
CA TYR A 364 -6.40 13.70 -9.81
C TYR A 364 -5.91 13.64 -8.35
N TRP A 365 -5.09 12.65 -7.99
CA TRP A 365 -4.64 12.46 -6.62
C TRP A 365 -3.82 13.64 -6.08
N ILE A 366 -2.96 14.26 -6.91
CA ILE A 366 -2.19 15.45 -6.49
C ILE A 366 -3.13 16.64 -6.24
N GLN A 367 -4.19 16.79 -7.04
CA GLN A 367 -5.14 17.90 -6.91
C GLN A 367 -6.16 17.70 -5.78
N ALA A 368 -6.53 16.46 -5.50
CA ALA A 368 -7.50 16.10 -4.48
C ALA A 368 -6.93 16.10 -3.06
N ASP A 369 -5.60 15.92 -2.90
CA ASP A 369 -4.94 15.95 -1.58
C ASP A 369 -4.89 17.38 -1.02
N GLY A 370 -5.86 17.69 -0.16
CA GLY A 370 -5.91 18.96 0.58
C GLY A 370 -5.13 18.96 1.90
N PHE A 371 -4.68 17.78 2.36
CA PHE A 371 -4.00 17.66 3.64
C PHE A 371 -2.47 17.81 3.50
N ARG A 372 -1.87 17.23 2.44
CA ARG A 372 -0.42 17.21 2.24
C ARG A 372 -0.05 17.66 0.84
N ASN A 373 0.81 18.67 0.72
CA ASN A 373 1.32 19.07 -0.59
C ASN A 373 2.31 18.05 -1.14
N PHE A 374 1.99 17.45 -2.29
CA PHE A 374 2.84 16.47 -2.97
C PHE A 374 4.24 17.02 -3.27
N PHE A 375 4.33 18.29 -3.72
CA PHE A 375 5.58 18.91 -4.16
C PHE A 375 6.54 19.25 -3.00
N GLU A 376 6.05 19.36 -1.78
CA GLU A 376 6.88 19.71 -0.60
C GLU A 376 7.91 18.62 -0.27
N PHE A 377 7.54 17.33 -0.48
CA PHE A 377 8.34 16.19 -0.02
C PHE A 377 8.86 15.29 -1.14
N ALA A 378 8.44 15.52 -2.38
CA ALA A 378 8.91 14.76 -3.54
C ALA A 378 10.36 15.07 -3.87
N SER A 379 11.07 14.17 -4.57
CA SER A 379 12.38 14.47 -5.11
C SER A 379 12.29 15.51 -6.24
N ILE A 380 13.38 16.24 -6.52
CA ILE A 380 13.39 17.27 -7.57
C ILE A 380 12.89 16.70 -8.90
N ASN A 381 13.36 15.51 -9.28
CA ASN A 381 12.91 14.83 -10.49
C ASN A 381 11.38 14.57 -10.49
N MET A 382 10.83 14.17 -9.33
CA MET A 382 9.37 13.89 -9.20
C MET A 382 8.56 15.19 -9.13
N ILE A 383 9.11 16.28 -8.57
CA ILE A 383 8.48 17.61 -8.61
C ILE A 383 8.32 18.05 -10.06
N ALA A 384 9.40 17.98 -10.86
CA ALA A 384 9.38 18.39 -12.27
C ALA A 384 8.33 17.57 -13.06
N LEU A 385 8.41 16.24 -12.99
CA LEU A 385 7.48 15.35 -13.69
C LEU A 385 6.02 15.51 -13.22
N GLY A 386 5.80 15.70 -11.94
CA GLY A 386 4.47 15.93 -11.38
C GLY A 386 3.88 17.26 -11.84
N LYS A 387 4.69 18.33 -11.88
CA LYS A 387 4.27 19.65 -12.40
C LYS A 387 3.94 19.58 -13.88
N ASP A 388 4.74 18.86 -14.67
CA ASP A 388 4.45 18.63 -16.09
C ASP A 388 3.08 17.94 -16.27
N ILE A 389 2.77 16.93 -15.46
CA ILE A 389 1.48 16.23 -15.52
C ILE A 389 0.33 17.14 -15.09
N VAL A 390 0.48 17.84 -13.96
CA VAL A 390 -0.58 18.72 -13.43
C VAL A 390 -0.82 19.91 -14.34
N GLY A 391 0.25 20.48 -14.93
CA GLY A 391 0.20 21.63 -15.83
C GLY A 391 -0.24 21.30 -17.25
N ASP A 392 -0.24 20.03 -17.68
CA ASP A 392 -0.64 19.63 -19.03
C ASP A 392 -2.16 19.74 -19.22
N PRO A 393 -2.66 20.67 -20.05
CA PRO A 393 -4.09 20.84 -20.28
C PRO A 393 -4.72 19.72 -21.10
N THR A 394 -3.92 18.82 -21.69
CA THR A 394 -4.39 17.66 -22.46
C THR A 394 -4.64 16.43 -21.61
N VAL A 395 -4.20 16.46 -20.36
CA VAL A 395 -4.44 15.41 -19.37
C VAL A 395 -5.64 15.82 -18.50
N ASP A 396 -6.77 15.17 -18.67
CA ASP A 396 -7.92 15.34 -17.79
C ASP A 396 -7.71 14.53 -16.50
N PRO A 397 -7.98 15.10 -15.30
CA PRO A 397 -7.97 14.34 -14.06
C PRO A 397 -9.08 13.29 -14.07
N ARG A 398 -8.79 12.05 -13.68
CA ARG A 398 -9.74 10.93 -13.72
C ARG A 398 -11.01 11.17 -12.87
N GLY A 399 -10.91 11.94 -11.78
CA GLY A 399 -11.95 12.06 -10.76
C GLY A 399 -11.92 10.92 -9.73
N GLU A 400 -12.95 10.85 -8.89
CA GLU A 400 -13.08 9.80 -7.87
C GLU A 400 -13.27 8.43 -8.51
N LEU A 401 -12.68 7.40 -7.91
CA LEU A 401 -12.98 6.01 -8.24
C LEU A 401 -14.24 5.58 -7.49
N ILE A 402 -15.25 5.11 -8.23
CA ILE A 402 -16.48 4.57 -7.66
C ILE A 402 -16.46 3.06 -7.86
N GLY A 403 -16.71 2.27 -6.82
CA GLY A 403 -16.78 0.82 -6.92
C GLY A 403 -16.56 0.09 -5.61
N HIS A 404 -16.71 -1.22 -5.68
CA HIS A 404 -16.45 -2.13 -4.58
C HIS A 404 -15.36 -3.14 -4.97
N ARG A 405 -14.32 -3.25 -4.15
CA ARG A 405 -13.20 -4.18 -4.41
C ARG A 405 -12.94 -5.05 -3.20
N ARG A 406 -12.99 -6.36 -3.39
CA ARG A 406 -12.53 -7.34 -2.41
C ARG A 406 -11.16 -7.87 -2.80
N PHE A 407 -10.34 -8.11 -1.79
CA PHE A 407 -9.02 -8.70 -1.90
C PHE A 407 -8.97 -10.00 -1.08
N PRO A 408 -9.52 -11.11 -1.61
CA PRO A 408 -9.70 -12.36 -0.86
C PRO A 408 -8.41 -12.97 -0.28
N LYS A 409 -7.25 -12.73 -0.93
CA LYS A 409 -5.96 -13.26 -0.46
C LYS A 409 -5.33 -12.45 0.67
N MET A 410 -5.79 -11.22 0.91
CA MET A 410 -5.33 -10.41 2.05
C MET A 410 -6.46 -10.02 3.02
N ASP A 411 -7.65 -10.61 2.89
CA ASP A 411 -8.83 -10.38 3.73
C ASP A 411 -9.12 -8.88 3.93
N ARG A 412 -9.07 -8.11 2.82
CA ARG A 412 -9.35 -6.66 2.79
C ARG A 412 -10.48 -6.34 1.83
N VAL A 413 -11.20 -5.28 2.15
CA VAL A 413 -12.29 -4.75 1.32
C VAL A 413 -12.19 -3.25 1.25
N VAL A 414 -12.50 -2.70 0.08
CA VAL A 414 -12.68 -1.28 -0.16
C VAL A 414 -14.01 -1.04 -0.84
N HIS A 415 -14.75 -0.05 -0.34
CA HIS A 415 -15.98 0.43 -0.95
C HIS A 415 -15.86 1.94 -1.14
N LEU A 416 -15.82 2.38 -2.39
CA LEU A 416 -15.57 3.75 -2.80
C LEU A 416 -16.83 4.35 -3.39
N ARG A 417 -17.26 5.47 -2.84
CA ARG A 417 -18.45 6.21 -3.26
C ARG A 417 -18.14 7.71 -3.35
N PRO A 418 -18.99 8.50 -4.00
CA PRO A 418 -18.76 9.93 -4.06
C PRO A 418 -18.52 10.53 -2.67
N GLY A 419 -17.33 11.11 -2.46
CA GLY A 419 -16.95 11.78 -1.24
C GLY A 419 -16.53 10.88 -0.07
N PHE A 420 -16.55 9.55 -0.19
CA PHE A 420 -16.00 8.68 0.86
C PHE A 420 -15.39 7.37 0.36
N GLY A 421 -14.45 6.87 1.13
CA GLY A 421 -13.89 5.52 1.00
C GLY A 421 -14.04 4.76 2.31
N PHE A 422 -14.70 3.59 2.26
CA PHE A 422 -14.81 2.69 3.40
C PHE A 422 -13.86 1.51 3.23
N GLY A 423 -12.99 1.28 4.22
CA GLY A 423 -12.06 0.17 4.27
C GLY A 423 -12.39 -0.83 5.37
N LEU A 424 -12.22 -2.12 5.12
CA LEU A 424 -12.43 -3.19 6.09
C LEU A 424 -11.20 -4.09 6.19
N SER A 425 -10.74 -4.30 7.42
CA SER A 425 -9.56 -5.10 7.74
C SER A 425 -9.93 -6.31 8.58
N MET A 426 -9.71 -7.51 8.04
CA MET A 426 -10.06 -8.80 8.65
C MET A 426 -8.83 -9.71 8.76
N SER A 427 -8.92 -10.77 9.55
CA SER A 427 -7.90 -11.81 9.72
C SER A 427 -8.50 -13.20 9.73
N SER A 428 -7.72 -14.21 9.30
CA SER A 428 -8.15 -15.59 9.15
C SER A 428 -7.01 -16.57 9.33
N THR A 429 -7.22 -17.84 8.98
CA THR A 429 -6.13 -18.81 8.81
C THR A 429 -5.10 -18.38 7.75
N ARG A 430 -5.50 -17.50 6.79
CA ARG A 430 -4.71 -17.05 5.65
C ARG A 430 -3.96 -15.77 5.91
N VAL A 431 -4.51 -14.90 6.76
CA VAL A 431 -4.04 -13.53 7.00
C VAL A 431 -3.86 -13.29 8.49
N TYR A 432 -2.68 -12.84 8.89
CA TYR A 432 -2.40 -12.47 10.28
C TYR A 432 -3.17 -11.21 10.70
N ASN A 433 -3.50 -11.13 12.01
CA ASN A 433 -4.24 -9.99 12.55
C ASN A 433 -3.43 -8.68 12.49
N TYR A 434 -2.16 -8.66 12.90
CA TYR A 434 -1.27 -7.51 12.75
C TYR A 434 0.19 -7.90 12.85
N GLU A 435 1.09 -7.01 12.40
CA GLU A 435 2.53 -7.18 12.50
C GLU A 435 3.11 -6.31 13.62
N CYS A 436 3.99 -6.91 14.45
CA CYS A 436 4.87 -6.22 15.39
C CYS A 436 6.27 -6.83 15.29
N ILE A 437 7.13 -6.23 14.47
CA ILE A 437 8.52 -6.65 14.27
C ILE A 437 9.44 -5.46 14.53
N ASN A 438 10.64 -5.70 15.04
CA ASN A 438 11.64 -4.66 15.31
C ASN A 438 11.15 -3.60 16.30
N GLN A 439 10.25 -3.93 17.22
CA GLN A 439 9.64 -3.00 18.19
C GLN A 439 8.80 -1.89 17.55
N GLU A 440 8.28 -2.11 16.35
CA GLU A 440 7.34 -1.22 15.66
C GLU A 440 5.91 -1.76 15.82
N ASN A 441 4.92 -0.89 15.89
CA ASN A 441 3.49 -1.20 15.99
C ASN A 441 3.13 -2.03 17.24
N LEU A 442 3.62 -1.55 18.40
CA LEU A 442 3.49 -2.26 19.67
C LEU A 442 2.05 -2.53 20.09
N LYS A 443 1.08 -1.73 19.62
CA LYS A 443 -0.32 -1.74 20.06
C LYS A 443 -1.32 -2.00 18.93
N GLY A 444 -0.91 -2.64 17.85
CA GLY A 444 -1.77 -2.97 16.70
C GLY A 444 -2.80 -4.09 16.95
N TRP A 445 -3.08 -4.46 18.18
CA TRP A 445 -3.74 -5.67 18.67
C TRP A 445 -4.99 -6.09 17.89
N TYR A 446 -5.85 -5.13 17.51
CA TYR A 446 -7.18 -5.37 16.97
C TYR A 446 -7.36 -4.89 15.52
N THR A 447 -6.28 -4.39 14.88
CA THR A 447 -6.39 -3.83 13.53
C THR A 447 -6.77 -4.85 12.44
N GLY A 448 -6.70 -6.15 12.74
CA GLY A 448 -7.19 -7.24 11.87
C GLY A 448 -8.47 -7.90 12.35
N ASP A 449 -9.12 -7.40 13.40
CA ASP A 449 -10.28 -8.05 14.02
C ASP A 449 -11.62 -7.42 13.55
N GLY A 450 -11.69 -7.05 12.28
CA GLY A 450 -12.84 -6.38 11.66
C GLY A 450 -12.82 -4.86 11.88
N MET A 451 -11.63 -4.25 11.94
CA MET A 451 -11.51 -2.79 12.00
C MET A 451 -12.00 -2.16 10.71
N THR A 452 -12.83 -1.12 10.86
CA THR A 452 -13.34 -0.30 9.77
C THR A 452 -12.61 1.04 9.71
N TYR A 453 -12.47 1.57 8.48
CA TYR A 453 -11.83 2.83 8.18
C TYR A 453 -12.79 3.67 7.34
N LEU A 454 -13.04 4.89 7.75
CA LEU A 454 -13.82 5.86 6.97
C LEU A 454 -12.93 7.03 6.56
N TYR A 455 -12.61 7.08 5.27
CA TYR A 455 -11.95 8.19 4.60
C TYR A 455 -13.01 9.11 4.00
N ASN A 456 -12.92 10.39 4.25
CA ASN A 456 -13.84 11.40 3.73
C ASN A 456 -13.15 12.77 3.69
N LEU A 457 -13.89 13.87 3.73
CA LEU A 457 -13.35 15.23 3.68
C LEU A 457 -12.38 15.55 4.85
N ASP A 458 -12.46 14.83 5.98
CA ASP A 458 -11.43 14.88 7.02
C ASP A 458 -10.22 14.02 6.60
N GLN A 459 -9.46 14.51 5.63
CA GLN A 459 -8.29 13.83 5.09
C GLN A 459 -7.16 13.65 6.12
N GLY A 460 -7.16 14.41 7.20
CA GLY A 460 -6.20 14.30 8.30
C GLY A 460 -6.48 13.17 9.29
N GLN A 461 -7.60 12.44 9.17
CA GLN A 461 -8.08 11.48 10.17
C GLN A 461 -6.99 10.48 10.60
N TYR A 462 -6.31 9.84 9.65
CA TYR A 462 -5.31 8.80 9.94
C TYR A 462 -3.86 9.29 9.87
N SER A 463 -3.60 10.57 9.54
CA SER A 463 -2.27 11.18 9.46
C SER A 463 -1.92 12.03 10.68
N ASP A 464 -2.79 12.87 11.15
CA ASP A 464 -2.51 13.88 12.19
C ASP A 464 -2.43 13.27 13.59
N ASP A 465 -1.34 12.53 13.90
CA ASP A 465 -1.07 11.86 15.18
C ASP A 465 -2.16 10.91 15.67
N PHE A 466 -2.98 10.35 14.74
CA PHE A 466 -4.04 9.39 15.07
C PHE A 466 -3.47 8.17 15.80
N TRP A 467 -2.48 7.49 15.19
CA TRP A 467 -1.99 6.19 15.64
C TRP A 467 -1.43 6.19 17.07
N PRO A 468 -0.63 7.17 17.53
CA PRO A 468 -0.18 7.18 18.92
C PRO A 468 -1.30 7.54 19.89
N THR A 469 -2.30 8.36 19.50
CA THR A 469 -3.27 8.94 20.41
C THR A 469 -4.63 8.27 20.45
N VAL A 470 -5.00 7.46 19.42
CA VAL A 470 -6.27 6.70 19.43
C VAL A 470 -6.34 5.71 20.60
N ASN A 471 -7.54 5.40 21.07
CA ASN A 471 -7.73 4.29 22.00
C ASN A 471 -7.62 2.95 21.25
N GLN A 472 -6.46 2.29 21.31
CA GLN A 472 -6.21 1.04 20.61
C GLN A 472 -7.05 -0.15 21.11
N TYR A 473 -7.73 -0.03 22.23
CA TYR A 473 -8.69 -1.02 22.71
C TYR A 473 -10.08 -0.89 22.05
N ARG A 474 -10.39 0.28 21.46
CA ARG A 474 -11.69 0.58 20.84
C ARG A 474 -11.48 1.07 19.42
N MET A 475 -11.00 0.19 18.53
CA MET A 475 -10.90 0.52 17.12
C MET A 475 -12.27 0.39 16.45
N PRO A 476 -12.66 1.31 15.55
CA PRO A 476 -13.97 1.28 14.89
C PRO A 476 -14.27 -0.09 14.26
N GLY A 477 -15.49 -0.57 14.39
CA GLY A 477 -15.96 -1.84 13.83
C GLY A 477 -15.53 -3.08 14.61
N THR A 478 -14.62 -3.01 15.60
CA THR A 478 -14.12 -4.19 16.31
C THR A 478 -15.03 -4.64 17.45
N THR A 479 -15.08 -5.96 17.70
CA THR A 479 -15.68 -6.58 18.88
C THR A 479 -14.56 -7.19 19.72
N VAL A 480 -14.35 -6.68 20.93
CA VAL A 480 -13.16 -6.96 21.74
C VAL A 480 -13.50 -7.26 23.19
N ASP A 481 -12.63 -8.01 23.87
CA ASP A 481 -12.65 -8.10 25.33
C ASP A 481 -11.92 -6.91 25.97
N THR A 482 -12.31 -6.55 27.20
CA THR A 482 -11.74 -5.41 27.92
C THR A 482 -10.45 -5.74 28.69
N ARG A 483 -9.78 -6.85 28.38
CA ARG A 483 -8.53 -7.26 29.04
C ARG A 483 -7.35 -6.44 28.59
N SER A 484 -6.46 -6.14 29.53
CA SER A 484 -5.22 -5.42 29.21
C SER A 484 -4.29 -6.27 28.31
N ARG A 485 -3.60 -5.60 27.38
CA ARG A 485 -2.64 -6.20 26.47
C ARG A 485 -1.27 -5.57 26.64
N SER A 486 -0.23 -6.38 26.60
CA SER A 486 1.16 -5.89 26.53
C SER A 486 1.55 -5.60 25.08
N GLY A 487 2.61 -4.83 24.90
CA GLY A 487 3.16 -4.54 23.58
C GLY A 487 3.44 -5.83 22.80
N CYS A 488 3.10 -5.85 21.52
CA CYS A 488 3.21 -7.01 20.61
C CYS A 488 2.38 -8.25 20.98
N SER A 489 1.45 -8.15 21.94
CA SER A 489 0.60 -9.27 22.34
C SER A 489 -0.25 -9.79 21.18
N GLY A 490 -0.07 -11.05 20.77
CA GLY A 490 -0.83 -11.66 19.68
C GLY A 490 -0.41 -11.23 18.28
N GLN A 491 0.75 -10.61 18.12
CA GLN A 491 1.27 -10.27 16.79
C GLN A 491 1.41 -11.55 15.92
N SER A 492 1.16 -11.43 14.63
CA SER A 492 1.19 -12.54 13.66
C SER A 492 0.29 -13.73 14.06
N TYR A 493 -0.81 -13.45 14.78
CA TYR A 493 -1.82 -14.46 15.08
C TYR A 493 -2.62 -14.80 13.83
N ALA A 494 -2.53 -16.05 13.38
CA ALA A 494 -3.45 -16.62 12.41
C ALA A 494 -4.68 -17.16 13.18
N SER A 495 -5.84 -16.56 12.97
CA SER A 495 -7.09 -17.06 13.53
C SER A 495 -7.33 -18.51 13.05
N PRO A 496 -7.86 -19.42 13.90
CA PRO A 496 -8.25 -20.75 13.43
C PRO A 496 -9.48 -20.73 12.51
N MET A 497 -10.16 -19.57 12.38
CA MET A 497 -11.35 -19.42 11.57
C MET A 497 -10.97 -19.13 10.11
N ASN A 498 -11.64 -19.77 9.17
CA ASN A 498 -11.42 -19.60 7.74
C ASN A 498 -12.59 -18.92 7.02
N TRP A 499 -13.76 -18.80 7.66
CA TRP A 499 -14.86 -18.08 7.05
C TRP A 499 -14.62 -16.58 7.14
N VAL A 500 -13.88 -16.04 6.18
CA VAL A 500 -13.57 -14.61 6.00
C VAL A 500 -13.60 -14.31 4.52
N GLY A 501 -14.41 -13.34 4.11
CA GLY A 501 -14.62 -12.98 2.70
C GLY A 501 -16.06 -12.58 2.45
N GLY A 502 -16.53 -12.74 1.21
CA GLY A 502 -17.87 -12.31 0.84
C GLY A 502 -18.12 -12.42 -0.66
N SER A 503 -19.18 -11.81 -1.15
CA SER A 503 -19.54 -11.70 -2.56
C SER A 503 -19.76 -10.24 -2.98
N ASP A 504 -19.74 -9.99 -4.30
CA ASP A 504 -19.95 -8.66 -4.86
C ASP A 504 -20.62 -8.72 -6.23
N LEU A 505 -21.35 -7.65 -6.57
CA LEU A 505 -21.94 -7.41 -7.88
C LEU A 505 -21.20 -6.34 -8.70
N GLY A 506 -19.97 -5.98 -8.25
CA GLY A 506 -19.08 -5.04 -8.92
C GLY A 506 -19.04 -3.65 -8.26
N ASP A 507 -20.17 -3.04 -8.06
CA ASP A 507 -20.32 -1.71 -7.42
C ASP A 507 -20.72 -1.80 -5.94
N VAL A 508 -21.27 -2.92 -5.52
CA VAL A 508 -21.74 -3.22 -4.17
C VAL A 508 -21.25 -4.60 -3.73
N GLY A 509 -21.22 -4.85 -2.42
CA GLY A 509 -20.77 -6.13 -1.93
C GLY A 509 -21.11 -6.39 -0.47
N VAL A 510 -21.03 -7.67 -0.09
CA VAL A 510 -21.11 -8.10 1.30
C VAL A 510 -19.84 -8.83 1.69
N SER A 511 -19.38 -8.61 2.91
CA SER A 511 -18.26 -9.36 3.49
C SER A 511 -18.56 -9.75 4.93
N GLY A 512 -17.95 -10.83 5.38
CA GLY A 512 -18.09 -11.28 6.75
C GLY A 512 -16.83 -11.94 7.30
N MET A 513 -16.83 -12.11 8.62
CA MET A 513 -15.72 -12.65 9.38
C MET A 513 -16.22 -13.49 10.56
N GLU A 514 -15.82 -14.76 10.64
CA GLU A 514 -15.82 -15.50 11.90
C GLU A 514 -14.65 -15.02 12.76
N LEU A 515 -14.95 -14.28 13.84
CA LEU A 515 -13.97 -13.80 14.79
C LEU A 515 -13.64 -14.86 15.82
N LYS A 516 -12.36 -15.11 16.06
CA LYS A 516 -11.81 -15.76 17.24
C LYS A 516 -10.68 -14.90 17.78
N ALA A 517 -10.93 -14.20 18.89
CA ALA A 517 -9.97 -13.28 19.45
C ALA A 517 -8.73 -14.00 20.02
N TYR A 518 -7.55 -13.37 19.88
CA TYR A 518 -6.28 -13.90 20.40
C TYR A 518 -6.30 -14.02 21.93
N GLY A 519 -5.88 -15.19 22.41
CA GLY A 519 -5.74 -15.46 23.84
C GLY A 519 -7.05 -15.27 24.64
N SER A 520 -8.20 -15.40 23.99
CA SER A 520 -9.54 -15.19 24.55
C SER A 520 -10.49 -16.31 24.13
N SER A 521 -11.53 -16.54 24.95
CA SER A 521 -12.67 -17.38 24.56
C SER A 521 -13.61 -16.67 23.60
N LEU A 522 -13.50 -15.35 23.45
CA LEU A 522 -14.40 -14.53 22.63
C LEU A 522 -14.47 -15.02 21.18
N THR A 523 -15.72 -15.24 20.74
CA THR A 523 -16.09 -15.53 19.35
C THR A 523 -17.24 -14.63 18.91
N ALA A 524 -17.33 -14.36 17.60
CA ALA A 524 -18.46 -13.66 16.99
C ALA A 524 -18.55 -13.99 15.50
N ARG A 525 -19.72 -13.75 14.88
CA ARG A 525 -19.91 -13.64 13.44
C ARG A 525 -20.29 -12.23 13.09
N LYS A 526 -19.59 -11.67 12.13
CA LYS A 526 -19.69 -10.24 11.76
C LYS A 526 -19.89 -10.15 10.26
N SER A 527 -20.84 -9.33 9.82
CA SER A 527 -21.06 -9.02 8.41
C SER A 527 -21.14 -7.52 8.19
N TRP A 528 -20.66 -7.09 7.01
CA TRP A 528 -20.78 -5.74 6.51
C TRP A 528 -21.35 -5.80 5.09
N PHE A 529 -22.51 -5.16 4.90
CA PHE A 529 -23.19 -5.01 3.62
C PHE A 529 -22.91 -3.59 3.14
N MET A 530 -22.11 -3.45 2.10
CA MET A 530 -21.66 -2.19 1.54
C MET A 530 -22.44 -1.96 0.25
N LEU A 531 -23.43 -1.09 0.31
CA LEU A 531 -24.42 -0.90 -0.74
C LEU A 531 -24.11 0.39 -1.52
N ASP A 532 -25.01 1.37 -1.60
CA ASP A 532 -24.68 2.65 -2.24
C ASP A 532 -24.08 3.65 -1.24
N ASP A 533 -24.91 4.39 -0.49
CA ASP A 533 -24.43 5.40 0.48
C ASP A 533 -24.41 4.86 1.92
N GLU A 534 -24.62 3.57 2.13
CA GLU A 534 -24.80 2.99 3.44
C GLU A 534 -24.01 1.68 3.62
N ILE A 535 -23.57 1.47 4.85
CA ILE A 535 -22.89 0.24 5.27
C ILE A 535 -23.66 -0.36 6.44
N VAL A 536 -24.30 -1.50 6.23
CA VAL A 536 -25.00 -2.22 7.30
C VAL A 536 -24.02 -3.16 7.99
N ALA A 537 -23.87 -3.04 9.30
CA ALA A 537 -23.02 -3.89 10.12
C ALA A 537 -23.84 -4.75 11.05
N LEU A 538 -23.70 -6.07 10.93
CA LEU A 538 -24.37 -7.07 11.76
C LEU A 538 -23.34 -7.85 12.57
N GLY A 539 -23.70 -8.16 13.81
CA GLY A 539 -22.94 -9.08 14.65
C GLY A 539 -23.86 -10.06 15.37
N SER A 540 -23.45 -11.34 15.40
CA SER A 540 -24.21 -12.38 16.09
C SER A 540 -23.31 -13.43 16.72
N GLY A 541 -23.87 -14.27 17.59
CA GLY A 541 -23.15 -15.33 18.28
C GLY A 541 -21.99 -14.80 19.13
N ILE A 542 -22.05 -13.54 19.59
CA ILE A 542 -21.03 -12.93 20.45
C ILE A 542 -21.04 -13.66 21.78
N SER A 543 -19.96 -14.40 22.04
CA SER A 543 -19.87 -15.27 23.23
C SER A 543 -18.48 -15.22 23.83
N SER A 544 -18.41 -15.18 25.16
CA SER A 544 -17.16 -15.25 25.92
C SER A 544 -17.41 -15.92 27.29
N THR A 545 -16.39 -16.55 27.84
CA THR A 545 -16.42 -17.18 29.18
C THR A 545 -15.28 -16.68 30.06
N ASP A 546 -14.60 -15.58 29.65
CA ASP A 546 -13.38 -15.09 30.29
C ASP A 546 -13.65 -14.13 31.48
N SER A 547 -14.91 -13.87 31.80
CA SER A 547 -15.37 -12.93 32.84
C SER A 547 -14.94 -11.47 32.60
N ALA A 548 -14.38 -11.15 31.44
CA ALA A 548 -14.12 -9.80 30.98
C ALA A 548 -15.35 -9.22 30.29
N GLY A 549 -15.54 -7.92 30.33
CA GLY A 549 -16.53 -7.22 29.52
C GLY A 549 -16.21 -7.40 28.02
N VAL A 550 -17.24 -7.43 27.21
CA VAL A 550 -17.12 -7.48 25.74
C VAL A 550 -17.83 -6.28 25.16
N GLU A 551 -17.15 -5.56 24.28
CA GLU A 551 -17.65 -4.32 23.67
C GLU A 551 -17.56 -4.42 22.13
N THR A 552 -18.53 -3.82 21.42
CA THR A 552 -18.42 -3.54 19.99
C THR A 552 -18.31 -2.03 19.77
N THR A 553 -17.20 -1.57 19.23
CA THR A 553 -16.96 -0.15 18.93
C THR A 553 -17.62 0.22 17.60
N LEU A 554 -18.50 1.22 17.62
CA LEU A 554 -19.12 1.78 16.43
C LEU A 554 -18.17 2.79 15.78
N GLU A 555 -17.65 3.71 16.61
CA GLU A 555 -16.77 4.79 16.17
C GLU A 555 -15.73 5.15 17.24
N ASN A 556 -14.56 5.56 16.80
CA ASN A 556 -13.52 6.22 17.59
C ASN A 556 -12.88 7.30 16.73
N ARG A 557 -13.60 8.41 16.58
CA ARG A 557 -13.27 9.48 15.65
C ARG A 557 -12.38 10.53 16.30
N LYS A 558 -11.27 10.86 15.65
CA LYS A 558 -10.50 12.04 16.01
C LYS A 558 -11.31 13.27 15.64
N LEU A 559 -11.45 14.19 16.59
CA LEU A 559 -12.23 15.42 16.46
C LEU A 559 -11.34 16.59 16.02
N SER A 560 -11.96 17.72 15.70
CA SER A 560 -11.30 19.01 15.52
C SER A 560 -10.39 19.35 16.72
N ALA A 561 -9.47 20.30 16.53
CA ALA A 561 -8.47 20.66 17.56
C ALA A 561 -9.10 21.11 18.89
N ASP A 562 -10.27 21.71 18.84
CA ASP A 562 -11.05 22.13 20.04
C ASP A 562 -12.01 21.05 20.55
N GLY A 563 -12.19 19.95 19.80
CA GLY A 563 -13.07 18.84 20.18
C GLY A 563 -14.56 19.13 20.08
N SER A 564 -14.95 20.22 19.40
CA SER A 564 -16.32 20.77 19.43
C SER A 564 -17.30 20.16 18.40
N ASN A 565 -16.86 19.19 17.55
CA ASN A 565 -17.75 18.54 16.58
C ASN A 565 -19.08 18.13 17.21
N ALA A 566 -20.20 18.58 16.63
CA ALA A 566 -21.52 18.34 17.19
C ALA A 566 -21.89 16.85 17.15
N LEU A 567 -22.43 16.36 18.26
CA LEU A 567 -23.05 15.03 18.37
C LEU A 567 -24.54 15.22 18.61
N THR A 568 -25.37 14.66 17.75
CA THR A 568 -26.83 14.68 17.89
C THR A 568 -27.33 13.23 18.01
N VAL A 569 -28.20 12.97 18.96
CA VAL A 569 -28.79 11.65 19.22
C VAL A 569 -30.31 11.80 19.24
N ASN A 570 -31.03 11.14 18.36
CA ASN A 570 -32.49 11.24 18.22
C ASN A 570 -32.99 12.72 18.14
N GLY A 571 -32.22 13.63 17.54
CA GLY A 571 -32.52 15.05 17.46
C GLY A 571 -32.08 15.89 18.67
N GLU A 572 -31.55 15.27 19.72
CA GLU A 572 -31.02 15.97 20.89
C GLU A 572 -29.51 16.19 20.78
N ALA A 573 -29.06 17.44 20.91
CA ALA A 573 -27.63 17.77 20.92
C ALA A 573 -26.97 17.32 22.25
N LYS A 574 -25.87 16.60 22.15
CA LYS A 574 -25.08 16.16 23.31
C LYS A 574 -23.96 17.16 23.62
N PRO A 575 -23.47 17.20 24.88
CA PRO A 575 -22.42 18.12 25.29
C PRO A 575 -21.14 17.99 24.47
N THR A 576 -20.52 19.12 24.13
CA THR A 576 -19.24 19.18 23.42
C THR A 576 -18.03 19.19 24.36
N ALA A 577 -18.24 19.30 25.66
CA ALA A 577 -17.16 19.36 26.64
C ALA A 577 -16.36 18.05 26.70
N LEU A 578 -15.03 18.16 26.69
CA LEU A 578 -14.15 17.01 26.93
C LEU A 578 -14.37 16.48 28.35
N GLY A 579 -14.38 15.16 28.50
CA GLY A 579 -14.74 14.44 29.71
C GLY A 579 -16.23 14.05 29.80
N TRP A 580 -17.06 14.47 28.81
CA TRP A 580 -18.42 13.97 28.74
C TRP A 580 -18.44 12.45 28.54
N ALA A 581 -19.30 11.76 29.28
CA ALA A 581 -19.61 10.36 29.12
C ALA A 581 -21.06 10.09 29.49
N GLU A 582 -21.75 9.28 28.70
CA GLU A 582 -23.18 8.99 28.87
C GLU A 582 -23.50 7.57 28.38
N THR A 583 -24.40 6.89 29.07
CA THR A 583 -25.08 5.70 28.56
C THR A 583 -26.43 6.15 28.01
N MET A 584 -26.59 6.14 26.72
CA MET A 584 -27.79 6.59 26.00
C MET A 584 -28.67 5.36 25.73
N THR A 585 -29.94 5.43 26.10
CA THR A 585 -30.94 4.38 25.86
C THR A 585 -31.91 4.76 24.75
N ASP A 586 -32.57 3.77 24.17
CA ASP A 586 -33.58 3.96 23.11
C ASP A 586 -33.04 4.79 21.92
N VAL A 587 -31.74 4.57 21.59
CA VAL A 587 -31.09 5.28 20.47
C VAL A 587 -31.56 4.68 19.16
N SER A 588 -32.25 5.47 18.35
CA SER A 588 -32.64 5.11 16.97
C SER A 588 -31.66 5.64 15.95
N TRP A 589 -31.02 6.79 16.21
CA TRP A 589 -29.98 7.30 15.34
C TRP A 589 -29.04 8.26 16.06
N VAL A 590 -27.84 8.36 15.52
CA VAL A 590 -26.78 9.28 15.97
C VAL A 590 -26.21 9.99 14.75
N HIS A 591 -25.90 11.27 14.86
CA HIS A 591 -25.12 12.02 13.88
C HIS A 591 -23.90 12.65 14.53
N LEU A 592 -22.74 12.44 13.93
CA LEU A 592 -21.48 13.12 14.31
C LEU A 592 -21.02 14.02 13.16
N GLU A 593 -20.90 15.31 13.46
CA GLU A 593 -20.42 16.33 12.52
C GLU A 593 -19.06 15.94 11.93
N GLY A 594 -18.93 16.02 10.58
CA GLY A 594 -17.72 15.67 9.85
C GLY A 594 -17.53 14.15 9.61
N THR A 595 -18.48 13.32 10.08
CA THR A 595 -18.42 11.86 9.91
C THR A 595 -19.63 11.35 9.13
N GLY A 596 -20.82 11.68 9.60
CA GLY A 596 -22.11 11.20 9.10
C GLY A 596 -22.98 10.63 10.20
N GLY A 597 -23.82 9.64 9.88
CA GLY A 597 -24.80 9.09 10.81
C GLY A 597 -24.65 7.61 11.10
N TYR A 598 -25.32 7.21 12.17
CA TYR A 598 -25.53 5.82 12.58
C TYR A 598 -27.01 5.63 12.84
N TYR A 599 -27.65 4.74 12.09
CA TYR A 599 -29.02 4.33 12.30
C TYR A 599 -29.06 2.96 12.96
N PHE A 600 -29.99 2.76 13.89
CA PHE A 600 -30.23 1.50 14.59
C PHE A 600 -31.62 0.99 14.23
N PRO A 601 -31.71 -0.11 13.45
CA PRO A 601 -33.02 -0.71 13.08
C PRO A 601 -33.89 -1.04 14.28
N GLU A 602 -33.26 -1.54 15.35
CA GLU A 602 -33.91 -1.69 16.66
C GLU A 602 -33.24 -0.71 17.64
N PRO A 603 -34.02 0.01 18.47
CA PRO A 603 -33.47 0.97 19.41
C PRO A 603 -32.39 0.35 20.32
N ALA A 604 -31.21 0.95 20.33
CA ALA A 604 -30.02 0.42 20.98
C ALA A 604 -29.67 1.17 22.28
N VAL A 605 -28.86 0.52 23.13
CA VAL A 605 -28.13 1.18 24.21
C VAL A 605 -26.71 1.47 23.70
N VAL A 606 -26.40 2.77 23.56
CA VAL A 606 -25.11 3.24 23.05
C VAL A 606 -24.39 4.02 24.13
N LEU A 607 -23.13 3.68 24.40
CA LEU A 607 -22.26 4.44 25.28
C LEU A 607 -21.47 5.45 24.46
N GLY A 608 -21.41 6.69 24.93
CA GLY A 608 -20.66 7.78 24.30
C GLY A 608 -19.65 8.40 25.26
N GLN A 609 -18.49 8.77 24.74
CA GLN A 609 -17.45 9.46 25.53
C GLN A 609 -16.65 10.43 24.66
N ARG A 610 -16.40 11.63 25.17
CA ARG A 610 -15.44 12.60 24.63
C ARG A 610 -14.23 12.69 25.53
N GLU A 611 -13.04 12.53 24.98
CA GLU A 611 -11.80 12.65 25.77
C GLU A 611 -10.65 13.23 24.97
N ALA A 612 -9.75 13.94 25.66
CA ALA A 612 -8.44 14.29 25.15
C ALA A 612 -7.46 13.17 25.47
N ARG A 613 -6.71 12.71 24.47
CA ARG A 613 -5.72 11.64 24.63
C ARG A 613 -4.33 12.15 24.27
N SER A 614 -3.36 11.87 25.14
CA SER A 614 -1.96 12.29 24.96
C SER A 614 -1.07 11.06 24.92
N ALA A 615 -0.25 10.97 23.86
CA ALA A 615 0.76 9.93 23.73
C ALA A 615 1.88 10.37 22.77
N SER A 616 2.99 9.66 22.79
CA SER A 616 4.12 9.88 21.88
C SER A 616 4.20 8.77 20.83
N TRP A 617 4.87 9.03 19.71
CA TRP A 617 5.16 8.03 18.71
C TRP A 617 6.03 6.89 19.26
N HIS A 618 6.89 7.21 20.25
CA HIS A 618 7.70 6.20 20.94
C HIS A 618 6.84 5.15 21.68
N ASP A 619 5.64 5.53 22.14
CA ASP A 619 4.74 4.62 22.88
C ASP A 619 4.18 3.48 22.02
N ILE A 620 4.23 3.63 20.69
CA ILE A 620 3.78 2.62 19.74
C ILE A 620 4.90 2.08 18.85
N ASN A 621 6.08 2.73 18.89
CA ASN A 621 7.27 2.33 18.13
C ASN A 621 8.53 2.74 18.90
N SER A 622 9.19 1.80 19.56
CA SER A 622 10.37 2.10 20.40
C SER A 622 11.60 2.57 19.62
N ARG A 623 11.56 2.47 18.28
CA ARG A 623 12.63 3.03 17.42
C ARG A 623 12.43 4.50 17.09
N GLU A 624 11.22 5.02 17.27
CA GLU A 624 10.96 6.44 17.11
C GLU A 624 11.61 7.24 18.24
N THR A 625 12.32 8.30 17.88
CA THR A 625 12.99 9.16 18.86
C THR A 625 12.07 10.23 19.44
N THR A 626 10.88 10.39 18.87
CA THR A 626 9.88 11.37 19.32
C THR A 626 9.19 10.87 20.57
N THR A 627 9.68 11.30 21.73
CA THR A 627 9.14 10.99 23.06
C THR A 627 8.21 12.08 23.62
N THR A 628 8.18 13.25 22.98
CA THR A 628 7.28 14.34 23.36
C THR A 628 5.84 13.94 23.04
N PRO A 629 4.93 13.92 24.03
CA PRO A 629 3.53 13.60 23.77
C PRO A 629 2.86 14.65 22.90
N THR A 630 1.98 14.20 22.04
CA THR A 630 1.00 15.02 21.31
C THR A 630 -0.40 14.71 21.85
N THR A 631 -1.33 15.65 21.74
CA THR A 631 -2.70 15.49 22.23
C THR A 631 -3.68 15.65 21.09
N ARG A 632 -4.66 14.73 21.00
CA ARG A 632 -5.80 14.80 20.08
C ARG A 632 -7.08 14.52 20.84
N ASN A 633 -8.19 15.08 20.37
CA ASN A 633 -9.51 14.90 20.95
C ASN A 633 -10.27 13.82 20.20
N TYR A 634 -11.04 13.02 20.91
CA TYR A 634 -11.76 11.88 20.37
C TYR A 634 -13.21 11.85 20.86
N LEU A 635 -14.10 11.36 19.98
CA LEU A 635 -15.42 10.87 20.33
C LEU A 635 -15.43 9.35 20.11
N MET A 636 -15.85 8.60 21.09
CA MET A 636 -16.06 7.15 21.00
C MET A 636 -17.54 6.83 21.21
N LEU A 637 -18.05 5.89 20.41
CA LEU A 637 -19.37 5.29 20.52
C LEU A 637 -19.22 3.77 20.51
N TRP A 638 -19.85 3.07 21.47
CA TRP A 638 -19.77 1.61 21.53
C TRP A 638 -21.01 0.99 22.16
N ILE A 639 -21.22 -0.30 21.90
CA ILE A 639 -22.22 -1.16 22.52
C ILE A 639 -21.51 -2.06 23.52
N ASP A 640 -22.01 -2.12 24.77
CA ASP A 640 -21.51 -3.02 25.81
C ASP A 640 -22.38 -4.29 25.87
N HIS A 641 -21.75 -5.44 25.63
CA HIS A 641 -22.39 -6.75 25.71
C HIS A 641 -22.30 -7.37 27.10
N GLY A 642 -21.69 -6.67 28.07
CA GLY A 642 -21.46 -7.13 29.42
C GLY A 642 -20.37 -8.19 29.55
N ALA A 643 -20.28 -8.80 30.72
CA ALA A 643 -19.37 -9.91 31.00
C ALA A 643 -20.01 -11.23 30.63
N ASN A 644 -19.23 -12.15 30.01
CA ASN A 644 -19.67 -13.48 29.59
C ASN A 644 -20.92 -13.45 28.68
N PRO A 645 -20.97 -12.67 27.60
CA PRO A 645 -22.11 -12.73 26.68
C PRO A 645 -22.26 -14.14 26.12
N ALA A 646 -23.51 -14.56 25.90
CA ALA A 646 -23.87 -15.89 25.43
C ALA A 646 -24.79 -15.76 24.20
N GLY A 647 -24.20 -15.51 23.02
CA GLY A 647 -24.93 -15.34 21.76
C GLY A 647 -25.51 -13.94 21.58
N ALA A 648 -24.90 -12.90 22.15
CA ALA A 648 -25.30 -11.49 21.95
C ALA A 648 -25.22 -11.08 20.48
N THR A 649 -25.99 -10.05 20.13
CA THR A 649 -26.08 -9.49 18.77
C THR A 649 -25.89 -7.99 18.80
N TYR A 650 -25.61 -7.39 17.62
CA TYR A 650 -25.74 -5.96 17.33
C TYR A 650 -26.12 -5.77 15.86
N ASP A 651 -26.73 -4.65 15.57
CA ASP A 651 -26.94 -4.14 14.23
C ASP A 651 -26.87 -2.62 14.25
N TYR A 652 -26.34 -2.06 13.16
CA TYR A 652 -26.38 -0.64 12.87
C TYR A 652 -26.09 -0.39 11.39
N VAL A 653 -26.50 0.77 10.91
CA VAL A 653 -26.21 1.27 9.56
C VAL A 653 -25.35 2.52 9.69
N LEU A 654 -24.17 2.53 9.11
CA LEU A 654 -23.33 3.72 8.94
C LEU A 654 -23.77 4.44 7.67
N LEU A 655 -24.02 5.74 7.80
CA LEU A 655 -24.44 6.68 6.73
C LEU A 655 -23.35 7.75 6.55
N PRO A 656 -22.29 7.48 5.76
CA PRO A 656 -21.17 8.40 5.62
C PRO A 656 -21.59 9.76 5.04
N ASN A 657 -21.04 10.85 5.56
CA ASN A 657 -21.21 12.23 5.11
C ASN A 657 -22.65 12.76 5.16
N LYS A 658 -23.65 11.99 5.57
CA LYS A 658 -25.02 12.47 5.71
C LYS A 658 -25.10 13.49 6.84
N SER A 659 -25.89 14.57 6.63
CA SER A 659 -26.25 15.58 7.63
C SER A 659 -27.19 15.00 8.69
N ALA A 660 -27.35 15.69 9.81
CA ALA A 660 -28.28 15.26 10.85
C ALA A 660 -29.73 15.13 10.36
N ASP A 661 -30.18 16.04 9.48
CA ASP A 661 -31.53 16.01 8.90
C ASP A 661 -31.71 14.81 7.94
N GLU A 662 -30.69 14.48 7.15
CA GLU A 662 -30.72 13.31 6.26
C GLU A 662 -30.73 12.00 7.07
N VAL A 663 -29.94 11.92 8.16
CA VAL A 663 -29.95 10.77 9.07
C VAL A 663 -31.31 10.60 9.74
N ALA A 664 -31.92 11.69 10.19
CA ALA A 664 -33.25 11.67 10.78
C ALA A 664 -34.33 11.22 9.76
N ALA A 665 -34.22 11.70 8.51
CA ALA A 665 -35.10 11.30 7.42
C ALA A 665 -34.95 9.81 7.07
N TYR A 666 -33.73 9.31 6.99
CA TYR A 666 -33.42 7.91 6.78
C TYR A 666 -33.98 7.03 7.91
N ALA A 667 -33.76 7.44 9.17
CA ALA A 667 -34.29 6.71 10.33
C ALA A 667 -35.84 6.65 10.37
N ALA A 668 -36.52 7.64 9.78
CA ALA A 668 -37.98 7.65 9.66
C ALA A 668 -38.51 6.75 8.52
N ASN A 669 -37.72 6.49 7.50
CA ASN A 669 -38.07 5.65 6.35
C ASN A 669 -36.79 4.97 5.78
N PRO A 670 -36.23 3.96 6.46
CA PRO A 670 -35.03 3.27 6.02
C PRO A 670 -35.29 2.39 4.80
N ASP A 671 -34.31 2.33 3.91
CA ASP A 671 -34.34 1.41 2.76
C ASP A 671 -33.93 0.00 3.12
N ILE A 672 -33.30 -0.20 4.28
CA ILE A 672 -32.78 -1.47 4.77
C ILE A 672 -33.81 -2.24 5.60
N SER A 673 -33.88 -3.55 5.35
CA SER A 673 -34.53 -4.53 6.19
C SER A 673 -33.56 -5.64 6.58
N ILE A 674 -33.38 -5.91 7.88
CA ILE A 674 -32.60 -7.05 8.34
C ILE A 674 -33.47 -8.30 8.22
N LEU A 675 -33.10 -9.23 7.35
CA LEU A 675 -33.83 -10.48 7.10
C LEU A 675 -33.52 -11.53 8.18
N GLU A 676 -32.24 -11.61 8.58
CA GLU A 676 -31.74 -12.46 9.64
C GLU A 676 -30.45 -11.92 10.24
N ASN A 677 -30.31 -11.99 11.58
CA ASN A 677 -29.06 -11.73 12.30
C ASN A 677 -28.86 -12.82 13.36
N SER A 678 -28.43 -14.00 12.92
CA SER A 678 -28.27 -15.19 13.76
C SER A 678 -26.88 -15.82 13.62
N ALA A 679 -26.61 -16.83 14.45
CA ALA A 679 -25.41 -17.64 14.33
C ALA A 679 -25.42 -18.57 13.09
N GLU A 680 -26.52 -18.69 12.37
CA GLU A 680 -26.63 -19.54 11.18
C GLU A 680 -26.52 -18.75 9.89
N ALA A 681 -27.07 -17.52 9.88
CA ALA A 681 -27.01 -16.62 8.72
C ALA A 681 -27.12 -15.16 9.15
N GLN A 682 -26.63 -14.26 8.29
CA GLN A 682 -26.88 -12.83 8.37
C GLN A 682 -27.28 -12.35 6.98
N GLY A 683 -28.47 -11.74 6.89
CA GLY A 683 -29.09 -11.34 5.64
C GLY A 683 -29.73 -9.95 5.73
N VAL A 684 -29.61 -9.21 4.64
CA VAL A 684 -30.14 -7.84 4.48
C VAL A 684 -30.82 -7.74 3.13
N PHE A 685 -31.97 -7.05 3.10
CA PHE A 685 -32.62 -6.57 1.90
C PHE A 685 -32.56 -5.06 1.85
N GLU A 686 -32.12 -4.52 0.73
CA GLU A 686 -32.11 -3.08 0.42
C GLU A 686 -33.14 -2.83 -0.68
N SER A 687 -34.13 -1.98 -0.39
CA SER A 687 -35.35 -1.84 -1.19
C SER A 687 -35.21 -0.91 -2.39
N SER A 688 -34.33 0.10 -2.33
CA SER A 688 -34.13 1.06 -3.43
C SER A 688 -33.33 0.45 -4.59
N LEU A 689 -32.33 -0.39 -4.29
CA LEU A 689 -31.51 -1.13 -5.24
C LEU A 689 -32.08 -2.52 -5.55
N ASN A 690 -33.10 -2.95 -4.79
CA ASN A 690 -33.69 -4.27 -4.89
C ASN A 690 -32.65 -5.41 -4.75
N ILE A 691 -31.77 -5.25 -3.75
CA ILE A 691 -30.69 -6.18 -3.45
C ILE A 691 -31.01 -7.00 -2.23
N GLU A 692 -30.86 -8.32 -2.34
CA GLU A 692 -30.80 -9.22 -1.23
C GLU A 692 -29.39 -9.80 -1.11
N ALA A 693 -28.79 -9.75 0.09
CA ALA A 693 -27.47 -10.29 0.36
C ALA A 693 -27.46 -11.10 1.64
N VAL A 694 -26.86 -12.31 1.60
CA VAL A 694 -26.84 -13.23 2.73
C VAL A 694 -25.46 -13.89 2.88
N ASN A 695 -24.93 -13.86 4.10
CA ASN A 695 -23.81 -14.68 4.54
C ASN A 695 -24.34 -15.92 5.29
N PHE A 696 -24.16 -17.09 4.71
CA PHE A 696 -24.50 -18.39 5.32
C PHE A 696 -23.30 -18.94 6.09
N TRP A 697 -23.45 -19.09 7.40
CA TRP A 697 -22.35 -19.48 8.30
C TRP A 697 -22.23 -20.99 8.51
N ILE A 698 -23.24 -21.77 8.12
CA ILE A 698 -23.31 -23.20 8.40
C ILE A 698 -23.44 -24.04 7.12
N ASP A 699 -23.08 -25.32 7.23
CA ASP A 699 -23.40 -26.35 6.24
C ASP A 699 -24.71 -27.04 6.66
N GLY A 700 -25.37 -27.70 5.71
CA GLY A 700 -26.56 -28.52 5.98
C GLY A 700 -27.90 -27.94 5.54
N GLY A 701 -27.86 -26.82 4.84
CA GLY A 701 -29.04 -26.17 4.26
C GLY A 701 -29.63 -25.10 5.17
N LYS A 702 -29.73 -23.88 4.65
CA LYS A 702 -30.37 -22.73 5.29
C LYS A 702 -31.06 -21.89 4.26
N THR A 703 -32.24 -21.39 4.61
CA THR A 703 -33.02 -20.43 3.82
C THR A 703 -33.14 -19.13 4.58
N VAL A 704 -32.92 -18.04 3.89
CA VAL A 704 -33.18 -16.66 4.36
C VAL A 704 -33.92 -15.97 3.23
N ASP A 705 -35.15 -15.61 3.47
CA ASP A 705 -36.11 -15.02 2.52
C ASP A 705 -36.09 -15.74 1.13
N LEU A 706 -35.58 -15.12 0.08
CA LEU A 706 -35.54 -15.73 -1.26
C LEU A 706 -34.36 -16.67 -1.48
N LEU A 707 -33.32 -16.62 -0.67
CA LEU A 707 -32.07 -17.31 -0.90
C LEU A 707 -31.90 -18.54 -0.02
N SER A 708 -31.58 -19.68 -0.63
CA SER A 708 -31.20 -20.89 0.07
C SER A 708 -29.84 -21.39 -0.36
N SER A 709 -29.04 -21.89 0.61
CA SER A 709 -27.74 -22.50 0.36
C SER A 709 -27.60 -23.78 1.18
N ASP A 710 -27.05 -24.85 0.57
CA ASP A 710 -26.75 -26.11 1.26
C ASP A 710 -25.40 -26.09 1.99
N ARG A 711 -24.59 -25.06 1.79
CA ARG A 711 -23.24 -24.91 2.32
C ARG A 711 -22.99 -23.50 2.82
N LYS A 712 -21.90 -23.34 3.58
CA LYS A 712 -21.29 -22.05 3.89
C LYS A 712 -21.06 -21.29 2.59
N ALA A 713 -21.63 -20.09 2.48
CA ALA A 713 -21.57 -19.27 1.27
C ALA A 713 -21.80 -17.80 1.59
N SER A 714 -21.40 -16.92 0.69
CA SER A 714 -21.86 -15.55 0.59
C SER A 714 -22.59 -15.38 -0.73
N VAL A 715 -23.82 -14.90 -0.71
CA VAL A 715 -24.71 -14.80 -1.88
C VAL A 715 -25.32 -13.42 -1.94
N MET A 716 -25.37 -12.85 -3.14
CA MET A 716 -26.08 -11.60 -3.44
C MET A 716 -26.94 -11.75 -4.68
N THR A 717 -28.09 -11.13 -4.68
CA THR A 717 -28.93 -10.94 -5.87
C THR A 717 -29.34 -9.48 -6.01
N ARG A 718 -29.49 -9.02 -7.27
CA ARG A 718 -30.10 -7.73 -7.61
C ARG A 718 -31.19 -7.97 -8.66
N ASP A 719 -32.42 -7.65 -8.30
CA ASP A 719 -33.56 -7.72 -9.23
C ASP A 719 -33.75 -6.39 -9.95
N ASN A 720 -33.34 -6.34 -11.22
CA ASN A 720 -33.47 -5.15 -12.08
C ASN A 720 -34.82 -5.10 -12.81
N GLY A 721 -35.82 -5.83 -12.34
CA GLY A 721 -37.14 -5.96 -12.92
C GLY A 721 -37.18 -6.95 -14.08
N CYS A 722 -36.29 -6.82 -15.09
CA CYS A 722 -36.23 -7.72 -16.25
C CYS A 722 -35.17 -8.82 -16.06
N THR A 723 -34.15 -8.52 -15.30
CA THR A 723 -33.00 -9.42 -15.07
C THR A 723 -32.75 -9.59 -13.57
N LEU A 724 -32.20 -10.73 -13.21
CA LEU A 724 -31.67 -11.00 -11.89
C LEU A 724 -30.17 -11.21 -12.02
N ASP A 725 -29.39 -10.31 -11.43
CA ASP A 725 -27.96 -10.50 -11.25
C ASP A 725 -27.72 -11.33 -9.98
N LEU A 726 -26.83 -12.30 -10.07
CA LEU A 726 -26.44 -13.19 -8.96
C LEU A 726 -24.94 -13.18 -8.78
N ALA A 727 -24.48 -13.17 -7.54
CA ALA A 727 -23.11 -13.46 -7.16
C ALA A 727 -23.07 -14.48 -6.01
N VAL A 728 -22.19 -15.47 -6.09
CA VAL A 728 -21.92 -16.44 -5.03
C VAL A 728 -20.44 -16.67 -4.85
N SER A 729 -19.99 -16.84 -3.62
CA SER A 729 -18.60 -17.22 -3.31
C SER A 729 -18.52 -18.23 -2.15
N ASP A 730 -17.35 -18.91 -2.05
CA ASP A 730 -16.92 -19.62 -0.85
C ASP A 730 -15.96 -18.73 -0.04
N PRO A 731 -16.41 -18.05 1.01
CA PRO A 731 -15.54 -17.22 1.85
C PRO A 731 -14.49 -18.01 2.62
N THR A 732 -14.71 -19.32 2.80
CA THR A 732 -13.76 -20.17 3.52
C THR A 732 -12.51 -20.47 2.69
N GLN A 733 -12.61 -20.41 1.35
CA GLN A 733 -11.60 -20.83 0.37
C GLN A 733 -11.12 -22.27 0.59
N ALA A 734 -11.95 -23.09 1.24
CA ALA A 734 -11.62 -24.46 1.63
C ALA A 734 -12.57 -25.51 1.03
N ASN A 735 -13.69 -25.09 0.46
CA ASN A 735 -14.61 -26.00 -0.20
C ASN A 735 -14.02 -26.45 -1.56
N THR A 736 -13.69 -27.74 -1.65
CA THR A 736 -13.17 -28.37 -2.88
C THR A 736 -14.27 -28.99 -3.76
N GLY A 737 -15.52 -28.74 -3.43
CA GLY A 737 -16.71 -29.27 -4.10
C GLY A 737 -17.60 -28.15 -4.65
N VAL A 738 -18.88 -28.31 -4.40
CA VAL A 738 -19.93 -27.42 -4.90
C VAL A 738 -20.75 -26.80 -3.79
N ILE A 739 -21.42 -25.72 -4.12
CA ILE A 739 -22.50 -25.07 -3.35
C ILE A 739 -23.74 -25.15 -4.21
N ASN A 740 -24.83 -25.72 -3.68
CA ASN A 740 -26.14 -25.71 -4.34
C ASN A 740 -26.97 -24.57 -3.78
N LEU A 741 -27.49 -23.76 -4.69
CA LEU A 741 -28.32 -22.59 -4.38
C LEU A 741 -29.73 -22.79 -4.94
N GLU A 742 -30.71 -22.32 -4.18
CA GLU A 742 -32.08 -22.13 -4.67
C GLU A 742 -32.50 -20.68 -4.42
N ILE A 743 -33.10 -20.07 -5.43
CA ILE A 743 -33.65 -18.73 -5.36
C ILE A 743 -35.15 -18.82 -5.61
N ALA A 744 -35.96 -18.35 -4.65
CA ALA A 744 -37.42 -18.39 -4.72
C ALA A 744 -37.97 -17.37 -5.75
N ARG A 745 -37.45 -17.43 -6.96
CA ARG A 745 -37.80 -16.67 -8.15
C ARG A 745 -37.81 -17.61 -9.35
N GLN A 746 -38.57 -17.27 -10.37
CA GLN A 746 -38.50 -17.97 -11.66
C GLN A 746 -37.84 -17.09 -12.72
N ALA A 747 -37.16 -17.72 -13.65
CA ALA A 747 -36.57 -17.08 -14.81
C ALA A 747 -36.98 -17.79 -16.11
N VAL A 748 -36.82 -17.12 -17.24
CA VAL A 748 -37.13 -17.68 -18.55
C VAL A 748 -35.89 -18.12 -19.33
N SER A 749 -34.75 -17.49 -19.09
CA SER A 749 -33.48 -17.84 -19.73
C SER A 749 -32.28 -17.29 -18.99
N VAL A 750 -31.09 -17.65 -19.46
CA VAL A 750 -29.80 -17.15 -18.98
C VAL A 750 -29.28 -16.11 -19.97
N ALA A 751 -28.87 -14.94 -19.51
CA ALA A 751 -28.18 -13.92 -20.29
C ALA A 751 -26.66 -14.11 -20.26
N ALA A 752 -26.09 -14.31 -19.05
CA ALA A 752 -24.68 -14.60 -18.83
C ALA A 752 -24.49 -15.50 -17.63
N ILE A 753 -23.44 -16.32 -17.63
CA ILE A 753 -23.13 -17.24 -16.53
C ILE A 753 -21.63 -17.59 -16.56
N ASP A 754 -20.99 -17.52 -15.39
CA ASP A 754 -19.61 -17.97 -15.24
C ASP A 754 -19.48 -19.48 -15.49
N PRO A 755 -18.35 -19.95 -16.06
CA PRO A 755 -18.18 -21.35 -16.42
C PRO A 755 -18.21 -22.31 -15.22
N GLU A 756 -17.97 -21.85 -14.01
CA GLU A 756 -18.05 -22.62 -12.77
C GLU A 756 -19.47 -22.74 -12.23
N LEU A 757 -20.45 -22.02 -12.80
CA LEU A 757 -21.87 -22.15 -12.46
C LEU A 757 -22.61 -23.06 -13.42
N SER A 758 -23.44 -23.93 -12.89
CA SER A 758 -24.34 -24.81 -13.67
C SER A 758 -25.77 -24.50 -13.28
N LEU A 759 -26.60 -24.18 -14.29
CA LEU A 759 -28.04 -24.00 -14.07
C LEU A 759 -28.75 -25.35 -14.09
N ASN A 760 -29.49 -25.65 -13.05
CA ASN A 760 -30.23 -26.91 -12.91
C ASN A 760 -31.73 -26.73 -13.22
N GLN A 761 -32.31 -25.56 -12.87
CA GLN A 761 -33.71 -25.25 -13.03
C GLN A 761 -33.91 -23.72 -13.16
N LEU A 762 -34.93 -23.32 -13.93
CA LEU A 762 -35.37 -21.90 -14.06
C LEU A 762 -36.73 -21.65 -13.43
N SER A 763 -37.59 -22.66 -13.33
CA SER A 763 -38.98 -22.56 -12.82
C SER A 763 -39.41 -23.87 -12.19
N PRO A 764 -40.18 -23.90 -11.04
CA PRO A 764 -40.81 -22.75 -10.38
C PRO A 764 -39.81 -21.86 -9.58
N THR A 765 -38.66 -22.39 -9.25
CA THR A 765 -37.56 -21.69 -8.58
C THR A 765 -36.30 -21.79 -9.46
N ILE A 766 -35.38 -20.88 -9.30
CA ILE A 766 -34.07 -20.94 -9.93
C ILE A 766 -33.19 -21.84 -9.07
N GLN A 767 -32.57 -22.88 -9.65
CA GLN A 767 -31.63 -23.76 -8.95
C GLN A 767 -30.31 -23.78 -9.70
N LEU A 768 -29.22 -23.53 -8.96
CA LEU A 768 -27.84 -23.41 -9.47
C LEU A 768 -26.90 -24.30 -8.66
N THR A 769 -25.88 -24.81 -9.31
CA THR A 769 -24.74 -25.44 -8.65
C THR A 769 -23.47 -24.62 -8.97
N ALA A 770 -22.78 -24.12 -7.96
CA ALA A 770 -21.53 -23.39 -8.05
C ALA A 770 -20.35 -24.32 -7.72
N ASN A 771 -19.47 -24.59 -8.67
CA ASN A 771 -18.22 -25.29 -8.42
C ASN A 771 -17.19 -24.27 -7.89
N VAL A 772 -16.99 -24.26 -6.60
CA VAL A 772 -16.12 -23.29 -5.91
C VAL A 772 -14.69 -23.81 -5.70
N ASN A 773 -14.37 -24.99 -6.23
CA ASN A 773 -13.02 -25.55 -6.14
C ASN A 773 -12.00 -24.64 -6.86
N ASN A 774 -10.96 -24.24 -6.15
CA ASN A 774 -9.89 -23.36 -6.65
C ASN A 774 -10.34 -21.94 -7.06
N THR A 775 -11.52 -21.48 -6.69
CA THR A 775 -11.98 -20.10 -6.99
C THR A 775 -11.33 -19.05 -6.09
N ALA A 776 -10.67 -19.47 -5.00
CA ALA A 776 -9.95 -18.60 -4.08
C ALA A 776 -10.80 -17.46 -3.49
N GLY A 777 -12.10 -17.70 -3.24
CA GLY A 777 -13.03 -16.71 -2.69
C GLY A 777 -13.55 -15.68 -3.71
N ARG A 778 -13.28 -15.87 -5.01
CA ARG A 778 -13.83 -15.04 -6.09
C ARG A 778 -15.36 -15.17 -6.16
N SER A 779 -16.07 -14.08 -6.46
CA SER A 779 -17.49 -14.12 -6.81
C SER A 779 -17.66 -14.83 -8.15
N LEU A 780 -18.53 -15.81 -8.19
CA LEU A 780 -19.07 -16.44 -9.40
C LEU A 780 -20.39 -15.75 -9.72
N ARG A 781 -20.58 -15.33 -10.97
CA ARG A 781 -21.69 -14.45 -11.36
C ARG A 781 -22.57 -15.09 -12.44
N ALA A 782 -23.87 -14.82 -12.35
CA ALA A 782 -24.82 -15.09 -13.41
C ALA A 782 -25.79 -13.90 -13.55
N GLN A 783 -26.30 -13.74 -14.78
CA GLN A 783 -27.41 -12.86 -15.08
C GLN A 783 -28.52 -13.68 -15.74
N LEU A 784 -29.70 -13.65 -15.15
CA LEU A 784 -30.88 -14.41 -15.56
C LEU A 784 -31.96 -13.45 -16.07
N ILE A 785 -32.68 -13.86 -17.11
CA ILE A 785 -33.83 -13.11 -17.65
C ILE A 785 -35.09 -13.58 -16.90
N LEU A 786 -35.73 -12.67 -16.16
CA LEU A 786 -36.92 -12.98 -15.37
C LEU A 786 -38.19 -13.02 -16.25
N HIS A 787 -38.31 -12.09 -17.19
CA HIS A 787 -39.35 -12.03 -18.21
C HIS A 787 -38.88 -11.18 -19.40
N THR A 788 -39.50 -11.32 -20.54
CA THR A 788 -39.16 -10.49 -21.71
C THR A 788 -39.64 -9.06 -21.46
N CYS A 789 -38.68 -8.14 -21.28
CA CYS A 789 -38.98 -6.71 -21.31
C CYS A 789 -39.04 -6.25 -22.75
N ASN A 790 -40.19 -5.64 -23.17
CA ASN A 790 -40.22 -4.93 -24.41
C ASN A 790 -39.28 -3.72 -24.28
N SER A 791 -38.26 -3.64 -25.13
CA SER A 791 -37.46 -2.44 -25.28
C SER A 791 -38.39 -1.32 -25.72
N GLU A 792 -38.75 -0.38 -24.84
CA GLU A 792 -39.37 0.86 -25.25
C GLU A 792 -38.44 1.72 -26.15
#